data_fea1b03a964172e5eb31c0408a55e25b
#
_entry.id   fea1b03a964172e5eb31c0408a55e25b
#
_cell.length_a   1.000
_cell.length_b   1.000
_cell.length_c   1.000
_cell.angle_alpha   90.00
_cell.angle_beta   90.00
_cell.angle_gamma   90.00
#
_symmetry.space_group_name_H-M   'P 1'
#
loop_
_entity.id
_entity.type
_entity.pdbx_description
1 polymer ?
#
loop_
_entity_poly.entity_id
_entity_poly.type
_entity_poly.pdbx_seq_one_letter_code
_entity_poly.pdbx_strand_id
1 'polypeptide(L)'
;MGRFTRLYQTTIAALLLLPPCFISAQQRNAEQYKKYAAQVQKEVWGWDIPAFQQPDLAAADNKASAVILAKHEEIKGTTQKKIRGISLTVIKDLIYISTVRQMVKINDKAALDEYSELSYQQFESRDMYKWRGATTTIGARILKPDGKIKEVNIDEAVLVKDERTDKQRKLAISDLQVGDVLDYFVRVEKQTDTYNEENEIFVFGDDKPIQHYSVHCEFSDQYAIEYRSMNDAPEFKVKRNEDEDIIMDMEMKNIPARPISLWMSPFRQLPIVRMNVMKGGVGKNSRKSGEVYHNPAIDEFKDDVRLELASRNTYSLASQYHGPIEDQIKLYNKEHKTKLPKDSIPYFVYYGLRYMFFYRVKPQDPIVVNHQRNYWTPKDNWFIYYLARIFNGFDIPHEIVLATSKYGPAQKDVMSAGDYVYLVRTKTDKPVLMGSDGVFTDATEIPYQLEGQKAPTVDTKRLKVDKEHDNELPVTISESNAADNIHIEKMSISLEGNMQQALVKRITTLKGHMREDGQKALLLFEDYYDVERRALSVKESFMEEFADSRRNRSLAEEYTNAFEKARKDEKEQFSSEIKAQFDTDPKEVKAFHINKMGLRHSDPDFEYTTEFTMDGWIKKAGNNYILNAGKLIGGQLQLKPEQRKREVDIYMPFARTLDYNIELLIPAGYTLEGVDQLNQQVDNDCGSFIVSASTAQNKLLLNVKKVYKHAFEPAAKWPDILKVLDAATDFGSRKLLLKKA
;
A
#
# COMPACT_ATOMS: atom_id res chain seq x y z
N MET A 1 26.07 -60.64 0.00
CA MET A 1 26.92 -59.55 0.55
C MET A 1 28.11 -59.36 -0.34
N GLY A 2 28.19 -58.31 -1.12
CA GLY A 2 29.38 -58.04 -1.94
C GLY A 2 29.02 -57.56 -3.36
N ARG A 3 28.27 -56.43 -3.50
CA ARG A 3 28.16 -55.66 -4.78
C ARG A 3 27.65 -54.22 -4.60
N PHE A 4 27.51 -53.72 -3.38
CA PHE A 4 26.99 -52.35 -3.15
C PHE A 4 28.05 -51.32 -2.66
N THR A 5 29.31 -51.72 -2.46
CA THR A 5 30.36 -50.88 -1.90
C THR A 5 31.27 -50.22 -2.96
N ARG A 6 31.04 -50.43 -4.27
CA ARG A 6 31.87 -49.82 -5.32
C ARG A 6 31.22 -48.64 -6.07
N LEU A 7 29.93 -48.33 -5.80
CA LEU A 7 29.24 -47.19 -6.44
C LEU A 7 29.37 -45.88 -5.65
N TYR A 8 29.72 -45.94 -4.37
CA TYR A 8 29.84 -44.73 -3.54
C TYR A 8 31.22 -44.05 -3.57
N GLN A 9 32.26 -44.78 -4.02
CA GLN A 9 33.62 -44.20 -4.09
C GLN A 9 33.89 -43.51 -5.46
N THR A 10 33.12 -43.77 -6.50
CA THR A 10 33.25 -43.08 -7.78
C THR A 10 32.44 -41.79 -7.87
N THR A 11 31.45 -41.59 -7.01
CA THR A 11 30.65 -40.34 -7.00
C THR A 11 31.28 -39.21 -6.19
N ILE A 12 32.15 -39.52 -5.22
CA ILE A 12 32.88 -38.52 -4.43
C ILE A 12 34.15 -38.03 -5.17
N ALA A 13 34.77 -38.85 -6.02
CA ALA A 13 35.90 -38.42 -6.81
C ALA A 13 35.51 -37.56 -8.07
N ALA A 14 34.23 -37.61 -8.53
CA ALA A 14 33.72 -36.74 -9.60
C ALA A 14 33.31 -35.34 -9.13
N LEU A 15 33.09 -35.16 -7.80
CA LEU A 15 32.76 -33.82 -7.21
C LEU A 15 34.00 -32.98 -6.89
N LEU A 16 35.22 -33.59 -6.90
CA LEU A 16 36.51 -32.91 -6.64
C LEU A 16 37.30 -32.55 -7.91
N LEU A 17 36.74 -32.83 -9.12
CA LEU A 17 37.31 -32.46 -10.38
C LEU A 17 36.36 -31.59 -11.23
N LEU A 18 35.54 -30.75 -10.61
CA LEU A 18 34.96 -29.62 -11.31
C LEU A 18 36.08 -28.59 -11.56
N PRO A 19 36.38 -28.29 -12.82
CA PRO A 19 37.54 -27.47 -13.15
C PRO A 19 37.32 -26.01 -12.71
N PRO A 20 38.40 -25.23 -12.59
CA PRO A 20 38.37 -23.80 -12.24
C PRO A 20 37.56 -22.90 -13.18
N CYS A 21 36.83 -23.47 -14.15
CA CYS A 21 36.02 -22.72 -15.10
C CYS A 21 34.83 -21.97 -14.48
N PHE A 22 34.26 -22.46 -13.32
CA PHE A 22 33.18 -21.73 -12.67
C PHE A 22 33.70 -20.50 -11.93
N ILE A 23 34.84 -20.60 -11.26
CA ILE A 23 35.51 -19.47 -10.59
C ILE A 23 35.97 -18.44 -11.63
N SER A 24 36.51 -18.90 -12.78
CA SER A 24 36.93 -18.01 -13.86
C SER A 24 35.77 -17.31 -14.58
N ALA A 25 34.58 -17.94 -14.69
CA ALA A 25 33.41 -17.31 -15.27
C ALA A 25 32.81 -16.23 -14.35
N GLN A 26 32.79 -16.49 -13.04
CA GLN A 26 32.32 -15.53 -12.05
C GLN A 26 33.30 -14.36 -11.90
N GLN A 27 34.60 -14.58 -11.93
CA GLN A 27 35.61 -13.53 -11.95
C GLN A 27 35.59 -12.72 -13.24
N ARG A 28 35.42 -13.34 -14.41
CA ARG A 28 35.26 -12.62 -15.69
C ARG A 28 34.01 -11.74 -15.72
N ASN A 29 32.89 -12.20 -15.13
CA ASN A 29 31.68 -11.42 -15.02
C ASN A 29 31.87 -10.21 -14.08
N ALA A 30 32.58 -10.37 -12.97
CA ALA A 30 32.89 -9.28 -12.04
C ALA A 30 33.82 -8.23 -12.66
N GLU A 31 34.86 -8.65 -13.40
CA GLU A 31 35.74 -7.73 -14.12
C GLU A 31 35.04 -6.98 -15.25
N GLN A 32 34.14 -7.66 -15.99
CA GLN A 32 33.35 -7.04 -17.03
C GLN A 32 32.39 -6.00 -16.42
N TYR A 33 31.75 -6.32 -15.31
CA TYR A 33 30.91 -5.38 -14.58
C TYR A 33 31.69 -4.15 -14.12
N LYS A 34 32.88 -4.33 -13.53
CA LYS A 34 33.74 -3.22 -13.09
C LYS A 34 34.12 -2.29 -14.26
N LYS A 35 34.48 -2.84 -15.41
CA LYS A 35 34.78 -2.04 -16.62
C LYS A 35 33.55 -1.29 -17.11
N TYR A 36 32.39 -1.94 -17.11
CA TYR A 36 31.13 -1.31 -17.47
C TYR A 36 30.76 -0.20 -16.48
N ALA A 37 30.84 -0.46 -15.18
CA ALA A 37 30.56 0.55 -14.14
C ALA A 37 31.46 1.77 -14.26
N ALA A 38 32.76 1.56 -14.49
CA ALA A 38 33.72 2.66 -14.71
C ALA A 38 33.41 3.48 -15.98
N GLN A 39 32.94 2.82 -17.06
CA GLN A 39 32.50 3.51 -18.27
C GLN A 39 31.24 4.34 -18.00
N VAL A 40 30.25 3.78 -17.29
CA VAL A 40 29.03 4.49 -16.91
C VAL A 40 29.35 5.71 -16.02
N GLN A 41 30.23 5.53 -15.03
CA GLN A 41 30.67 6.65 -14.18
C GLN A 41 31.31 7.76 -14.99
N LYS A 42 32.23 7.42 -15.92
CA LYS A 42 32.85 8.41 -16.80
C LYS A 42 31.83 9.15 -17.68
N GLU A 43 30.84 8.43 -18.20
CA GLU A 43 29.76 9.01 -19.00
C GLU A 43 28.93 9.99 -18.16
N VAL A 44 28.38 9.54 -17.01
CA VAL A 44 27.48 10.34 -16.17
C VAL A 44 28.21 11.57 -15.57
N TRP A 45 29.46 11.41 -15.12
CA TRP A 45 30.24 12.54 -14.64
C TRP A 45 30.61 13.53 -15.74
N GLY A 46 30.65 13.08 -17.00
CA GLY A 46 30.94 13.89 -18.16
C GLY A 46 29.73 14.59 -18.80
N TRP A 47 28.53 14.45 -18.26
CA TRP A 47 27.35 15.13 -18.80
C TRP A 47 27.50 16.64 -18.82
N ASP A 48 27.19 17.25 -19.98
CA ASP A 48 27.21 18.71 -20.18
C ASP A 48 25.91 19.34 -19.69
N ILE A 49 25.71 19.31 -18.37
CA ILE A 49 24.55 19.90 -17.69
C ILE A 49 25.06 21.03 -16.80
N PRO A 50 24.79 22.30 -17.12
CA PRO A 50 25.36 23.46 -16.41
C PRO A 50 25.14 23.44 -14.90
N ALA A 51 23.97 22.95 -14.44
CA ALA A 51 23.63 22.87 -13.01
C ALA A 51 24.57 21.94 -12.21
N PHE A 52 25.16 20.92 -12.85
CA PHE A 52 26.14 20.04 -12.21
C PHE A 52 27.60 20.53 -12.37
N GLN A 53 27.89 21.31 -13.40
CA GLN A 53 29.22 21.82 -13.64
C GLN A 53 29.51 23.10 -12.82
N GLN A 54 28.51 23.95 -12.68
CA GLN A 54 28.60 25.24 -11.95
C GLN A 54 27.39 25.40 -11.02
N PRO A 55 27.30 24.59 -9.92
CA PRO A 55 26.21 24.72 -9.00
C PRO A 55 26.20 26.08 -8.31
N ASP A 56 25.02 26.70 -8.19
CA ASP A 56 24.89 27.98 -7.49
C ASP A 56 24.84 27.75 -5.97
N LEU A 57 26.03 27.67 -5.38
CA LEU A 57 26.18 27.50 -3.94
C LEU A 57 25.78 28.78 -3.15
N ALA A 58 25.78 29.94 -3.79
CA ALA A 58 25.44 31.21 -3.15
C ALA A 58 23.94 31.38 -2.99
N ALA A 59 23.16 30.89 -3.97
CA ALA A 59 21.71 30.89 -3.93
C ALA A 59 21.13 29.68 -3.14
N ALA A 60 22.00 28.80 -2.59
CA ALA A 60 21.52 27.70 -1.76
C ALA A 60 20.80 28.21 -0.51
N ASP A 61 19.61 27.72 -0.23
CA ASP A 61 18.87 28.07 0.98
C ASP A 61 19.53 27.43 2.21
N ASN A 62 20.38 28.22 2.87
CA ASN A 62 21.12 27.80 4.06
C ASN A 62 20.25 27.59 5.30
N LYS A 63 18.94 27.86 5.23
CA LYS A 63 17.96 27.56 6.30
C LYS A 63 17.45 26.14 6.26
N ALA A 64 17.51 25.50 5.08
CA ALA A 64 17.15 24.10 4.94
C ALA A 64 18.29 23.20 5.41
N SER A 65 17.96 22.06 6.00
CA SER A 65 18.92 21.04 6.44
C SER A 65 19.81 20.55 5.29
N ALA A 66 19.21 20.35 4.11
CA ALA A 66 19.90 20.12 2.84
C ALA A 66 19.21 20.87 1.71
N VAL A 67 19.96 21.11 0.62
CA VAL A 67 19.43 21.67 -0.64
C VAL A 67 19.88 20.82 -1.81
N ILE A 68 18.92 20.38 -2.63
CA ILE A 68 19.22 19.71 -3.88
C ILE A 68 19.59 20.80 -4.91
N LEU A 69 20.87 20.94 -5.20
CA LEU A 69 21.39 21.93 -6.14
C LEU A 69 21.00 21.60 -7.57
N ALA A 70 21.09 20.31 -7.91
CA ALA A 70 20.71 19.79 -9.22
C ALA A 70 20.15 18.37 -9.08
N LYS A 71 19.07 18.09 -9.78
CA LYS A 71 18.54 16.76 -10.05
C LYS A 71 18.35 16.58 -11.54
N HIS A 72 18.82 15.46 -12.09
CA HIS A 72 18.63 15.12 -13.49
C HIS A 72 18.21 13.67 -13.64
N GLU A 73 17.18 13.44 -14.45
CA GLU A 73 16.76 12.12 -14.82
C GLU A 73 16.91 11.94 -16.32
N GLU A 74 17.68 10.92 -16.71
CA GLU A 74 17.89 10.56 -18.11
C GLU A 74 17.24 9.19 -18.39
N ILE A 75 16.35 9.15 -19.37
CA ILE A 75 15.67 7.92 -19.80
C ILE A 75 16.04 7.66 -21.25
N LYS A 76 16.58 6.46 -21.52
CA LYS A 76 16.91 6.04 -22.90
C LYS A 76 16.26 4.71 -23.25
N GLY A 77 15.60 4.68 -24.39
CA GLY A 77 15.02 3.47 -24.98
C GLY A 77 15.63 3.21 -26.35
N THR A 78 16.50 2.19 -26.45
CA THR A 78 17.15 1.81 -27.71
C THR A 78 16.85 0.38 -28.10
N THR A 79 17.23 0.00 -29.33
CA THR A 79 17.07 -1.37 -29.81
C THR A 79 18.42 -1.95 -30.26
N GLN A 80 18.68 -3.19 -29.86
CA GLN A 80 19.87 -3.92 -30.29
C GLN A 80 19.48 -5.14 -31.16
N LYS A 81 20.04 -5.23 -32.36
CA LYS A 81 19.85 -6.41 -33.19
C LYS A 81 20.76 -7.55 -32.72
N LYS A 82 20.21 -8.71 -32.49
CA LYS A 82 20.95 -9.94 -32.16
C LYS A 82 20.57 -11.06 -33.13
N ILE A 83 21.52 -11.89 -33.48
CA ILE A 83 21.29 -13.11 -34.25
C ILE A 83 21.10 -14.25 -33.26
N ARG A 84 19.95 -14.91 -33.30
CA ARG A 84 19.60 -16.00 -32.37
C ARG A 84 19.65 -17.35 -33.08
N GLY A 85 20.48 -18.25 -32.51
CA GLY A 85 20.48 -19.68 -32.81
C GLY A 85 20.93 -20.08 -34.22
N ILE A 86 20.76 -21.34 -34.52
CA ILE A 86 21.13 -21.99 -35.81
C ILE A 86 20.28 -21.48 -36.99
N SER A 87 19.10 -20.93 -36.70
CA SER A 87 18.15 -20.39 -37.69
C SER A 87 18.50 -19.00 -38.22
N LEU A 88 19.57 -18.37 -37.71
CA LEU A 88 19.98 -17.00 -38.08
C LEU A 88 18.86 -15.96 -37.96
N THR A 89 17.89 -16.17 -37.06
CA THR A 89 16.80 -15.24 -36.87
C THR A 89 17.31 -13.96 -36.19
N VAL A 90 17.12 -12.82 -36.86
CA VAL A 90 17.43 -11.51 -36.26
C VAL A 90 16.34 -11.13 -35.29
N ILE A 91 16.70 -11.03 -34.01
CA ILE A 91 15.83 -10.55 -32.96
C ILE A 91 16.29 -9.14 -32.59
N LYS A 92 15.34 -8.24 -32.30
CA LYS A 92 15.62 -6.94 -31.72
C LYS A 92 15.35 -7.01 -30.21
N ASP A 93 16.40 -6.90 -29.41
CA ASP A 93 16.23 -6.67 -27.96
C ASP A 93 15.99 -5.18 -27.72
N LEU A 94 15.17 -4.89 -26.75
CA LEU A 94 14.98 -3.55 -26.22
C LEU A 94 15.94 -3.32 -25.06
N ILE A 95 16.57 -2.19 -25.05
CA ILE A 95 17.42 -1.71 -23.96
C ILE A 95 16.75 -0.46 -23.42
N TYR A 96 16.42 -0.49 -22.13
CA TYR A 96 15.83 0.61 -21.41
C TYR A 96 16.78 1.04 -20.28
N ILE A 97 17.18 2.30 -20.29
CA ILE A 97 18.13 2.85 -19.34
C ILE A 97 17.45 4.00 -18.59
N SER A 98 17.42 3.92 -17.29
CA SER A 98 16.97 5.00 -16.40
C SER A 98 18.14 5.41 -15.51
N THR A 99 18.49 6.68 -15.49
CA THR A 99 19.58 7.25 -14.68
C THR A 99 19.05 8.45 -13.91
N VAL A 100 19.14 8.41 -12.59
CA VAL A 100 18.87 9.55 -11.73
C VAL A 100 20.20 10.03 -11.14
N ARG A 101 20.54 11.30 -11.33
CA ARG A 101 21.71 11.97 -10.73
C ARG A 101 21.25 13.13 -9.87
N GLN A 102 21.78 13.21 -8.65
CA GLN A 102 21.50 14.30 -7.71
C GLN A 102 22.79 14.90 -7.15
N MET A 103 22.76 16.22 -6.94
CA MET A 103 23.80 16.97 -6.26
C MET A 103 23.17 17.68 -5.06
N VAL A 104 23.60 17.32 -3.84
CA VAL A 104 22.97 17.74 -2.60
C VAL A 104 23.98 18.45 -1.70
N LYS A 105 23.68 19.66 -1.27
CA LYS A 105 24.49 20.40 -0.28
C LYS A 105 24.02 20.05 1.13
N ILE A 106 24.97 19.68 1.98
CA ILE A 106 24.73 19.29 3.37
C ILE A 106 24.92 20.51 4.27
N ASN A 107 23.86 21.04 4.86
CA ASN A 107 23.91 22.27 5.64
C ASN A 107 24.00 22.05 7.15
N ASP A 108 23.52 20.93 7.66
CA ASP A 108 23.55 20.63 9.08
C ASP A 108 23.76 19.14 9.38
N LYS A 109 23.75 18.80 10.69
CA LYS A 109 23.94 17.43 11.14
C LYS A 109 22.78 16.50 10.78
N ALA A 110 21.54 16.99 10.71
CA ALA A 110 20.39 16.16 10.35
C ALA A 110 20.52 15.68 8.90
N ALA A 111 20.89 16.57 7.98
CA ALA A 111 21.21 16.20 6.61
C ALA A 111 22.43 15.29 6.52
N LEU A 112 23.48 15.53 7.32
CA LEU A 112 24.63 14.66 7.36
C LEU A 112 24.24 13.23 7.76
N ASP A 113 23.42 13.06 8.79
CA ASP A 113 22.95 11.76 9.25
C ASP A 113 22.09 11.08 8.16
N GLU A 114 21.23 11.84 7.46
CA GLU A 114 20.36 11.35 6.39
C GLU A 114 21.16 10.87 5.16
N TYR A 115 22.15 11.64 4.71
CA TYR A 115 22.93 11.36 3.50
C TYR A 115 24.23 10.59 3.78
N SER A 116 24.52 10.22 5.01
CA SER A 116 25.69 9.36 5.37
C SER A 116 25.61 7.95 4.79
N GLU A 117 24.43 7.53 4.31
CA GLU A 117 24.20 6.24 3.72
C GLU A 117 23.26 6.37 2.51
N LEU A 118 23.65 5.78 1.38
CA LEU A 118 22.80 5.65 0.19
C LEU A 118 22.24 4.24 0.09
N SER A 119 20.91 4.13 0.08
CA SER A 119 20.21 2.86 -0.16
C SER A 119 19.75 2.77 -1.61
N TYR A 120 19.97 1.63 -2.26
CA TYR A 120 19.54 1.40 -3.62
C TYR A 120 19.15 -0.04 -3.87
N GLN A 121 18.25 -0.24 -4.83
CA GLN A 121 17.86 -1.57 -5.28
C GLN A 121 18.88 -2.09 -6.28
N GLN A 122 19.41 -3.28 -6.03
CA GLN A 122 20.32 -3.94 -6.94
C GLN A 122 19.59 -4.95 -7.81
N PHE A 123 19.62 -4.72 -9.10
CA PHE A 123 19.18 -5.69 -10.07
C PHE A 123 20.40 -6.49 -10.57
N GLU A 124 20.40 -7.80 -10.31
CA GLU A 124 21.37 -8.75 -10.83
C GLU A 124 20.59 -9.95 -11.40
N SER A 125 20.00 -9.86 -12.56
CA SER A 125 19.33 -11.02 -13.11
C SER A 125 19.73 -11.24 -14.55
N ARG A 126 20.38 -12.37 -14.77
CA ARG A 126 20.42 -13.05 -16.07
C ARG A 126 19.59 -14.31 -15.96
N ASP A 127 18.34 -14.23 -16.37
CA ASP A 127 17.58 -15.44 -16.66
C ASP A 127 18.14 -16.05 -17.96
N MET A 128 18.90 -17.14 -17.82
CA MET A 128 19.52 -17.83 -18.96
C MET A 128 18.50 -18.30 -20.01
N TYR A 129 17.23 -18.45 -19.62
CA TYR A 129 16.17 -18.94 -20.51
C TYR A 129 15.36 -17.83 -21.18
N LYS A 130 15.36 -16.61 -20.68
CA LYS A 130 14.47 -15.54 -21.17
C LYS A 130 15.17 -14.32 -21.75
N TRP A 131 16.50 -14.30 -21.83
CA TRP A 131 17.28 -13.17 -22.36
C TRP A 131 16.91 -11.80 -21.73
N ARG A 132 16.47 -11.84 -20.49
CA ARG A 132 16.12 -10.66 -19.69
C ARG A 132 17.18 -10.44 -18.65
N GLY A 133 17.66 -9.23 -18.56
CA GLY A 133 18.59 -8.84 -17.52
C GLY A 133 18.32 -7.41 -17.08
N ALA A 134 18.57 -7.13 -15.80
CA ALA A 134 18.66 -5.78 -15.30
C ALA A 134 19.99 -5.63 -14.56
N THR A 135 20.61 -4.47 -14.68
CA THR A 135 21.88 -4.15 -14.03
C THR A 135 21.77 -2.79 -13.37
N THR A 136 22.13 -2.69 -12.10
CA THR A 136 22.24 -1.40 -11.39
C THR A 136 23.70 -0.98 -11.30
N THR A 137 23.98 0.26 -11.65
CA THR A 137 25.28 0.92 -11.49
C THR A 137 25.08 2.19 -10.68
N ILE A 138 25.95 2.40 -9.68
CA ILE A 138 25.95 3.62 -8.89
C ILE A 138 27.30 4.34 -8.99
N GLY A 139 27.29 5.62 -8.70
CA GLY A 139 28.50 6.41 -8.45
C GLY A 139 28.19 7.45 -7.40
N ALA A 140 29.15 7.75 -6.55
CA ALA A 140 29.06 8.81 -5.56
C ALA A 140 30.41 9.51 -5.41
N ARG A 141 30.39 10.83 -5.24
CA ARG A 141 31.58 11.65 -4.98
C ARG A 141 31.22 12.82 -4.09
N ILE A 142 32.18 13.26 -3.30
CA ILE A 142 32.05 14.38 -2.37
C ILE A 142 32.82 15.54 -2.93
N LEU A 143 32.17 16.69 -3.09
CA LEU A 143 32.81 17.95 -3.45
C LEU A 143 33.03 18.74 -2.17
N LYS A 144 34.27 18.93 -1.81
CA LYS A 144 34.66 19.68 -0.61
C LYS A 144 34.59 21.20 -0.84
N PRO A 145 34.42 22.02 0.21
CA PRO A 145 34.38 23.47 0.11
C PRO A 145 35.66 24.09 -0.48
N ASP A 146 36.81 23.39 -0.40
CA ASP A 146 38.07 23.80 -1.00
C ASP A 146 38.20 23.41 -2.50
N GLY A 147 37.15 22.88 -3.10
CA GLY A 147 37.09 22.47 -4.50
C GLY A 147 37.64 21.08 -4.80
N LYS A 148 38.13 20.35 -3.81
CA LYS A 148 38.58 18.96 -4.02
C LYS A 148 37.40 18.02 -4.21
N ILE A 149 37.55 17.10 -5.13
CA ILE A 149 36.59 16.01 -5.37
C ILE A 149 37.15 14.70 -4.80
N LYS A 150 36.36 14.03 -3.99
CA LYS A 150 36.69 12.71 -3.44
C LYS A 150 35.67 11.68 -3.93
N GLU A 151 36.10 10.69 -4.69
CA GLU A 151 35.24 9.59 -5.08
C GLU A 151 34.99 8.63 -3.90
N VAL A 152 33.75 8.13 -3.81
CA VAL A 152 33.36 7.14 -2.82
C VAL A 152 33.57 5.74 -3.38
N ASN A 153 34.15 4.85 -2.60
CA ASN A 153 34.38 3.48 -3.02
C ASN A 153 33.06 2.69 -3.01
N ILE A 154 32.48 2.47 -4.19
CA ILE A 154 31.20 1.75 -4.34
C ILE A 154 31.31 0.25 -4.04
N ASP A 155 32.51 -0.33 -4.06
CA ASP A 155 32.73 -1.76 -3.73
C ASP A 155 32.45 -2.05 -2.24
N GLU A 156 32.36 -1.02 -1.39
CA GLU A 156 32.04 -1.12 0.04
C GLU A 156 30.53 -1.25 0.32
N ALA A 157 29.68 -1.21 -0.71
CA ALA A 157 28.25 -1.36 -0.54
C ALA A 157 27.85 -2.75 0.00
N VAL A 158 27.10 -2.75 1.11
CA VAL A 158 26.69 -3.96 1.83
C VAL A 158 25.28 -4.38 1.39
N LEU A 159 25.09 -5.69 1.16
CA LEU A 159 23.77 -6.26 0.88
C LEU A 159 22.99 -6.37 2.20
N VAL A 160 21.83 -5.68 2.31
CA VAL A 160 21.00 -5.66 3.52
C VAL A 160 19.71 -6.46 3.39
N LYS A 161 19.26 -6.68 2.15
CA LYS A 161 18.13 -7.55 1.84
C LYS A 161 18.47 -8.40 0.62
N ASP A 162 18.30 -9.72 0.73
CA ASP A 162 18.57 -10.69 -0.33
C ASP A 162 17.36 -11.59 -0.56
N GLU A 163 16.30 -11.02 -1.12
CA GLU A 163 15.16 -11.78 -1.62
C GLU A 163 15.30 -11.98 -3.13
N ARG A 164 14.74 -13.07 -3.65
CA ARG A 164 14.90 -13.46 -5.07
C ARG A 164 14.60 -12.34 -6.09
N THR A 165 13.68 -11.44 -5.75
CA THR A 165 13.23 -10.33 -6.60
C THR A 165 13.51 -8.96 -6.03
N ASP A 166 14.04 -8.86 -4.80
CA ASP A 166 14.25 -7.61 -4.10
C ASP A 166 15.57 -7.67 -3.32
N LYS A 167 16.65 -7.23 -3.98
CA LYS A 167 17.96 -7.08 -3.37
C LYS A 167 18.20 -5.61 -3.09
N GLN A 168 18.50 -5.29 -1.85
CA GLN A 168 18.81 -3.93 -1.43
C GLN A 168 20.23 -3.85 -0.91
N ARG A 169 20.95 -2.82 -1.36
CA ARG A 169 22.29 -2.48 -0.87
C ARG A 169 22.32 -1.12 -0.21
N LYS A 170 23.26 -0.97 0.70
CA LYS A 170 23.59 0.26 1.39
C LYS A 170 25.04 0.62 1.19
N LEU A 171 25.32 1.84 0.80
CA LEU A 171 26.65 2.40 0.64
C LEU A 171 26.86 3.49 1.69
N ALA A 172 27.83 3.30 2.60
CA ALA A 172 28.21 4.32 3.56
C ALA A 172 29.03 5.44 2.89
N ILE A 173 28.71 6.69 3.20
CA ILE A 173 29.43 7.88 2.72
C ILE A 173 30.28 8.44 3.87
N SER A 174 31.27 7.68 4.27
CA SER A 174 32.03 7.85 5.53
C SER A 174 32.75 9.21 5.68
N ASP A 175 33.13 9.86 4.61
CA ASP A 175 33.89 11.12 4.64
C ASP A 175 33.05 12.38 4.41
N LEU A 176 31.71 12.23 4.35
CA LEU A 176 30.79 13.35 4.19
C LEU A 176 30.79 14.21 5.47
N GLN A 177 30.77 15.52 5.31
CA GLN A 177 30.75 16.50 6.38
C GLN A 177 29.76 17.63 6.09
N VAL A 178 29.35 18.32 7.13
CA VAL A 178 28.53 19.53 6.98
C VAL A 178 29.33 20.58 6.17
N GLY A 179 28.69 21.16 5.16
CA GLY A 179 29.28 22.08 4.19
C GLY A 179 29.72 21.42 2.89
N ASP A 180 29.83 20.11 2.84
CA ASP A 180 30.12 19.36 1.60
C ASP A 180 28.93 19.32 0.65
N VAL A 181 29.24 18.97 -0.61
CA VAL A 181 28.23 18.62 -1.60
C VAL A 181 28.40 17.14 -1.99
N LEU A 182 27.35 16.37 -1.82
CA LEU A 182 27.26 14.97 -2.29
C LEU A 182 26.69 14.95 -3.70
N ASP A 183 27.46 14.46 -4.69
CA ASP A 183 27.02 14.23 -6.07
C ASP A 183 26.98 12.72 -6.31
N TYR A 184 25.78 12.16 -6.58
CA TYR A 184 25.61 10.73 -6.77
C TYR A 184 24.61 10.43 -7.88
N PHE A 185 24.71 9.24 -8.42
CA PHE A 185 23.74 8.72 -9.38
C PHE A 185 23.44 7.24 -9.16
N VAL A 186 22.25 6.84 -9.61
CA VAL A 186 21.83 5.45 -9.76
C VAL A 186 21.38 5.25 -11.20
N ARG A 187 21.98 4.29 -11.92
CA ARG A 187 21.56 3.87 -13.26
C ARG A 187 21.05 2.45 -13.22
N VAL A 188 19.87 2.25 -13.77
CA VAL A 188 19.30 0.91 -14.03
C VAL A 188 19.21 0.71 -15.52
N GLU A 189 19.86 -0.34 -16.03
CA GLU A 189 19.75 -0.79 -17.41
C GLU A 189 18.94 -2.10 -17.44
N LYS A 190 17.87 -2.13 -18.22
CA LYS A 190 17.03 -3.31 -18.46
C LYS A 190 17.16 -3.74 -19.91
N GLN A 191 17.35 -5.03 -20.12
CA GLN A 191 17.34 -5.63 -21.45
C GLN A 191 16.25 -6.70 -21.53
N THR A 192 15.40 -6.62 -22.53
CA THR A 192 14.27 -7.53 -22.70
C THR A 192 14.00 -7.83 -24.17
N ASP A 193 13.56 -9.06 -24.45
CA ASP A 193 13.06 -9.48 -25.75
C ASP A 193 11.54 -9.37 -25.87
N THR A 194 10.86 -9.12 -24.76
CA THR A 194 9.42 -8.90 -24.69
C THR A 194 9.13 -7.46 -24.28
N TYR A 195 8.15 -6.89 -24.96
CA TYR A 195 7.71 -5.53 -24.71
C TYR A 195 6.84 -5.48 -23.46
N ASN A 196 7.42 -5.01 -22.37
CA ASN A 196 6.66 -4.54 -21.24
C ASN A 196 6.51 -3.03 -21.38
N GLU A 197 5.38 -2.51 -21.00
CA GLU A 197 5.18 -1.09 -20.78
C GLU A 197 6.04 -0.67 -19.59
N GLU A 198 6.85 0.38 -19.75
CA GLU A 198 7.57 1.03 -18.65
C GLU A 198 6.83 2.30 -18.28
N ASN A 199 6.56 2.44 -17.00
CA ASN A 199 5.83 3.58 -16.44
C ASN A 199 6.79 4.43 -15.63
N GLU A 200 6.98 5.68 -16.05
CA GLU A 200 7.81 6.66 -15.35
C GLU A 200 6.95 7.74 -14.70
N ILE A 201 7.38 8.17 -13.53
CA ILE A 201 6.71 9.22 -12.75
C ILE A 201 7.76 10.22 -12.29
N PHE A 202 7.72 11.42 -12.87
CA PHE A 202 8.60 12.52 -12.50
C PHE A 202 7.86 13.42 -11.51
N VAL A 203 8.34 13.45 -10.27
CA VAL A 203 7.74 14.27 -9.19
C VAL A 203 8.57 15.52 -8.98
N PHE A 204 8.02 16.69 -9.31
CA PHE A 204 8.63 17.99 -9.10
C PHE A 204 8.33 18.51 -7.68
N GLY A 205 8.82 17.75 -6.69
CA GLY A 205 8.65 18.03 -5.28
C GLY A 205 9.50 17.08 -4.44
N ASP A 206 10.06 17.59 -3.35
CA ASP A 206 10.88 16.84 -2.41
C ASP A 206 10.70 17.48 -1.01
N ASP A 207 11.11 16.81 0.05
CA ASP A 207 11.16 17.39 1.39
C ASP A 207 12.31 18.41 1.54
N LYS A 208 13.21 18.48 0.55
CA LYS A 208 14.26 19.49 0.40
C LYS A 208 13.94 20.41 -0.78
N PRO A 209 14.32 21.69 -0.73
CA PRO A 209 14.21 22.57 -1.89
C PRO A 209 15.15 22.11 -3.00
N ILE A 210 14.66 22.19 -4.27
CA ILE A 210 15.43 21.83 -5.45
C ILE A 210 15.68 23.09 -6.27
N GLN A 211 16.94 23.44 -6.53
CA GLN A 211 17.26 24.61 -7.35
C GLN A 211 17.02 24.37 -8.84
N HIS A 212 17.42 23.19 -9.34
CA HIS A 212 17.26 22.82 -10.74
C HIS A 212 16.92 21.35 -10.88
N TYR A 213 15.78 21.05 -11.51
CA TYR A 213 15.39 19.69 -11.87
C TYR A 213 15.14 19.63 -13.37
N SER A 214 15.83 18.74 -14.05
CA SER A 214 15.68 18.49 -15.49
C SER A 214 15.48 17.02 -15.80
N VAL A 215 14.74 16.77 -16.86
CA VAL A 215 14.51 15.42 -17.41
C VAL A 215 14.86 15.44 -18.89
N HIS A 216 15.61 14.43 -19.32
CA HIS A 216 15.95 14.19 -20.70
C HIS A 216 15.56 12.77 -21.09
N CYS A 217 14.79 12.61 -22.17
CA CYS A 217 14.41 11.30 -22.69
C CYS A 217 14.82 11.17 -24.15
N GLU A 218 15.36 10.01 -24.51
CA GLU A 218 15.76 9.65 -25.87
C GLU A 218 15.24 8.27 -26.24
N PHE A 219 14.37 8.16 -27.23
CA PHE A 219 13.76 6.91 -27.64
C PHE A 219 13.89 6.70 -29.14
N SER A 220 14.31 5.48 -29.54
CA SER A 220 14.29 5.12 -30.95
C SER A 220 12.88 5.11 -31.52
N ASP A 221 12.77 5.22 -32.84
CA ASP A 221 11.53 5.21 -33.62
C ASP A 221 10.61 3.99 -33.40
N GLN A 222 11.10 2.96 -32.70
CA GLN A 222 10.34 1.75 -32.37
C GLN A 222 9.39 1.93 -31.18
N TYR A 223 9.61 2.97 -30.37
CA TYR A 223 8.80 3.25 -29.22
C TYR A 223 7.61 4.16 -29.55
N ALA A 224 6.54 4.02 -28.79
CA ALA A 224 5.46 4.97 -28.68
C ALA A 224 5.44 5.50 -27.23
N ILE A 225 5.23 6.79 -27.09
CA ILE A 225 5.27 7.47 -25.78
C ILE A 225 3.93 8.10 -25.54
N GLU A 226 3.40 7.89 -24.35
CA GLU A 226 2.26 8.66 -23.82
C GLU A 226 2.71 9.42 -22.59
N TYR A 227 2.34 10.68 -22.44
CA TYR A 227 2.61 11.41 -21.22
C TYR A 227 1.50 12.40 -20.84
N ARG A 228 1.47 12.74 -19.56
CA ARG A 228 0.53 13.69 -18.98
C ARG A 228 1.20 14.49 -17.87
N SER A 229 1.09 15.81 -17.96
CA SER A 229 1.50 16.74 -16.90
C SER A 229 0.32 17.07 -16.01
N MET A 230 0.52 17.06 -14.67
CA MET A 230 -0.52 17.28 -13.67
C MET A 230 -0.06 18.32 -12.66
N ASN A 231 -1.02 19.07 -12.09
CA ASN A 231 -0.79 20.01 -10.99
C ASN A 231 0.33 21.03 -11.29
N ASP A 232 0.24 21.67 -12.48
CA ASP A 232 1.19 22.67 -12.95
C ASP A 232 2.64 22.14 -13.15
N ALA A 233 2.79 20.84 -13.39
CA ALA A 233 4.08 20.27 -13.80
C ALA A 233 4.48 20.79 -15.19
N PRO A 234 5.80 20.85 -15.50
CA PRO A 234 6.27 21.30 -16.80
C PRO A 234 5.86 20.31 -17.91
N GLU A 235 5.73 20.86 -19.13
CA GLU A 235 5.48 20.07 -20.33
C GLU A 235 6.80 19.69 -21.02
N PHE A 236 6.82 18.51 -21.67
CA PHE A 236 7.94 18.11 -22.52
C PHE A 236 8.05 18.95 -23.78
N LYS A 237 9.25 19.41 -24.09
CA LYS A 237 9.63 19.92 -25.41
C LYS A 237 10.07 18.74 -26.26
N VAL A 238 9.22 18.36 -27.21
CA VAL A 238 9.47 17.20 -28.06
C VAL A 238 10.14 17.63 -29.38
N LYS A 239 11.22 16.95 -29.76
CA LYS A 239 11.93 17.14 -31.03
C LYS A 239 12.44 15.79 -31.55
N ARG A 240 12.96 15.76 -32.78
CA ARG A 240 13.64 14.58 -33.35
C ARG A 240 15.09 14.94 -33.64
N ASN A 241 15.98 13.95 -33.49
CA ASN A 241 17.36 14.07 -33.94
C ASN A 241 17.50 13.65 -35.44
N GLU A 242 18.72 13.63 -35.94
CA GLU A 242 19.03 13.27 -37.34
C GLU A 242 18.69 11.80 -37.66
N ASP A 243 18.67 10.91 -36.64
CA ASP A 243 18.34 9.50 -36.76
C ASP A 243 16.82 9.23 -36.54
N GLU A 244 15.99 10.28 -36.51
CA GLU A 244 14.53 10.23 -36.28
C GLU A 244 14.14 9.77 -34.84
N ASP A 245 15.10 9.66 -33.94
CA ASP A 245 14.80 9.33 -32.54
C ASP A 245 14.02 10.46 -31.86
N ILE A 246 13.14 10.09 -30.94
CA ILE A 246 12.32 10.99 -30.17
C ILE A 246 13.15 11.56 -29.02
N ILE A 247 13.32 12.87 -28.99
CA ILE A 247 13.99 13.60 -27.91
C ILE A 247 12.95 14.42 -27.16
N MET A 248 12.91 14.27 -25.84
CA MET A 248 11.95 14.95 -24.97
C MET A 248 12.69 15.59 -23.80
N ASP A 249 12.58 16.89 -23.65
CA ASP A 249 13.26 17.68 -22.61
C ASP A 249 12.25 18.44 -21.77
N MET A 250 12.42 18.46 -20.45
CA MET A 250 11.69 19.35 -19.56
C MET A 250 12.56 19.79 -18.38
N GLU A 251 12.26 20.95 -17.79
CA GLU A 251 12.96 21.45 -16.60
C GLU A 251 12.04 22.29 -15.71
N MET A 252 12.33 22.27 -14.42
CA MET A 252 11.73 23.17 -13.42
C MET A 252 12.81 23.68 -12.47
N LYS A 253 12.72 24.95 -12.10
CA LYS A 253 13.72 25.62 -11.25
C LYS A 253 13.07 26.18 -9.99
N ASN A 254 13.88 26.32 -8.93
CA ASN A 254 13.46 26.91 -7.66
C ASN A 254 12.21 26.24 -7.07
N ILE A 255 12.22 24.90 -7.03
CA ILE A 255 11.14 24.10 -6.46
C ILE A 255 11.24 24.20 -4.94
N PRO A 256 10.20 24.72 -4.25
CA PRO A 256 10.22 24.81 -2.80
C PRO A 256 10.16 23.42 -2.16
N ALA A 257 10.72 23.30 -0.96
CA ALA A 257 10.57 22.11 -0.16
C ALA A 257 9.08 21.82 0.12
N ARG A 258 8.65 20.60 -0.13
CA ARG A 258 7.28 20.12 0.11
C ARG A 258 7.34 18.78 0.83
N PRO A 259 7.58 18.78 2.14
CA PRO A 259 7.65 17.53 2.90
C PRO A 259 6.31 16.80 2.82
N ILE A 260 6.39 15.47 2.72
CA ILE A 260 5.19 14.62 2.78
C ILE A 260 4.53 14.85 4.14
N SER A 261 3.36 15.45 4.11
CA SER A 261 2.57 15.79 5.28
C SER A 261 1.59 14.66 5.61
N LEU A 262 1.21 14.57 6.88
CA LEU A 262 0.11 13.72 7.31
C LEU A 262 -1.14 13.98 6.44
N TRP A 263 -1.80 12.93 5.95
CA TRP A 263 -2.99 13.04 5.10
C TRP A 263 -2.78 13.87 3.83
N MET A 264 -1.66 13.67 3.18
CA MET A 264 -1.36 14.23 1.87
C MET A 264 -1.74 13.24 0.76
N SER A 265 -2.15 13.76 -0.39
CA SER A 265 -2.34 13.01 -1.62
C SER A 265 -1.37 13.53 -2.69
N PRO A 266 -0.16 12.95 -2.84
CA PRO A 266 0.85 13.46 -3.75
C PRO A 266 0.37 13.63 -5.19
N PHE A 267 -0.36 12.67 -5.74
CA PHE A 267 -0.92 12.74 -7.11
C PHE A 267 -1.91 13.90 -7.32
N ARG A 268 -2.52 14.40 -6.26
CA ARG A 268 -3.47 15.51 -6.31
C ARG A 268 -2.84 16.87 -6.05
N GLN A 269 -1.60 16.90 -5.50
CA GLN A 269 -1.06 18.10 -4.88
C GLN A 269 0.35 18.44 -5.33
N LEU A 270 1.12 17.47 -5.83
CA LEU A 270 2.46 17.74 -6.34
C LEU A 270 2.46 17.91 -7.85
N PRO A 271 3.28 18.76 -8.42
CA PRO A 271 3.54 18.79 -9.85
C PRO A 271 4.16 17.45 -10.27
N ILE A 272 3.46 16.68 -11.11
CA ILE A 272 3.86 15.35 -11.53
C ILE A 272 3.69 15.22 -13.04
N VAL A 273 4.70 14.66 -13.71
CA VAL A 273 4.57 14.17 -15.09
C VAL A 273 4.61 12.65 -15.06
N ARG A 274 3.59 12.05 -15.64
CA ARG A 274 3.54 10.60 -15.86
C ARG A 274 3.85 10.32 -17.32
N MET A 275 4.60 9.24 -17.58
CA MET A 275 4.97 8.82 -18.92
C MET A 275 4.89 7.30 -19.03
N ASN A 276 4.20 6.80 -20.05
CA ASN A 276 4.17 5.40 -20.43
C ASN A 276 5.03 5.23 -21.68
N VAL A 277 5.99 4.33 -21.61
CA VAL A 277 6.87 3.99 -22.72
C VAL A 277 6.54 2.57 -23.17
N MET A 278 6.10 2.44 -24.41
CA MET A 278 5.64 1.16 -24.94
C MET A 278 6.21 0.90 -26.32
N LYS A 279 6.18 -0.33 -26.78
CA LYS A 279 6.46 -0.63 -28.17
C LYS A 279 5.36 -0.07 -29.05
N GLY A 280 5.74 0.71 -30.04
CA GLY A 280 4.86 1.07 -31.14
C GLY A 280 4.44 -0.14 -31.97
N GLY A 281 3.22 -0.12 -32.48
CA GLY A 281 2.62 -1.18 -33.30
C GLY A 281 1.90 -0.63 -34.52
N VAL A 282 1.43 -1.53 -35.39
CA VAL A 282 0.67 -1.20 -36.60
C VAL A 282 -0.81 -1.58 -36.50
N GLY A 283 -1.26 -2.11 -35.35
CA GLY A 283 -2.65 -2.52 -35.14
C GLY A 283 -3.59 -1.32 -34.95
N LYS A 284 -4.87 -1.52 -35.20
CA LYS A 284 -5.91 -0.47 -35.10
C LYS A 284 -6.01 0.14 -33.68
N ASN A 285 -5.69 -0.65 -32.64
CA ASN A 285 -5.72 -0.26 -31.24
C ASN A 285 -4.31 -0.12 -30.63
N SER A 286 -3.25 -0.13 -31.46
CA SER A 286 -1.88 0.05 -31.00
C SER A 286 -1.42 1.48 -31.20
N ARG A 287 -0.65 2.00 -30.26
CA ARG A 287 0.05 3.27 -30.45
C ARG A 287 1.08 3.11 -31.58
N LYS A 288 1.15 4.08 -32.48
CA LYS A 288 2.06 4.01 -33.63
C LYS A 288 3.51 4.19 -33.19
N SER A 289 4.40 3.38 -33.77
CA SER A 289 5.83 3.55 -33.59
C SER A 289 6.30 4.96 -33.96
N GLY A 290 7.16 5.53 -33.18
CA GLY A 290 7.71 6.86 -33.37
C GLY A 290 6.77 8.01 -32.97
N GLU A 291 5.60 7.77 -32.40
CA GLU A 291 4.65 8.82 -32.04
C GLU A 291 4.67 9.13 -30.55
N VAL A 292 4.44 10.42 -30.26
CA VAL A 292 4.26 10.91 -28.87
C VAL A 292 2.82 11.39 -28.71
N TYR A 293 2.14 10.86 -27.72
CA TYR A 293 0.77 11.19 -27.38
C TYR A 293 0.74 11.99 -26.08
N HIS A 294 0.25 13.21 -26.19
CA HIS A 294 0.06 14.07 -25.02
C HIS A 294 -1.41 14.04 -24.61
N ASN A 295 -1.66 13.80 -23.33
CA ASN A 295 -2.99 13.73 -22.74
C ASN A 295 -3.93 12.78 -23.52
N PRO A 296 -3.66 11.48 -23.56
CA PRO A 296 -4.50 10.51 -24.27
C PRO A 296 -5.95 10.57 -23.81
N ALA A 297 -6.88 10.29 -24.72
CA ALA A 297 -8.31 10.42 -24.45
C ALA A 297 -8.79 9.36 -23.45
N ILE A 298 -9.55 9.79 -22.45
CA ILE A 298 -10.07 8.92 -21.37
C ILE A 298 -11.03 7.84 -21.93
N ASP A 299 -11.79 8.16 -22.97
CA ASP A 299 -12.76 7.22 -23.57
C ASP A 299 -12.11 5.97 -24.17
N GLU A 300 -10.83 6.06 -24.58
CA GLU A 300 -10.08 4.89 -25.08
C GLU A 300 -9.95 3.81 -24.00
N PHE A 301 -9.81 4.19 -22.74
CA PHE A 301 -9.64 3.23 -21.63
C PHE A 301 -10.92 2.47 -21.30
N LYS A 302 -12.11 3.03 -21.60
CA LYS A 302 -13.37 2.29 -21.51
C LYS A 302 -13.40 1.11 -22.48
N ASP A 303 -12.83 1.27 -23.66
CA ASP A 303 -12.74 0.21 -24.65
C ASP A 303 -11.78 -0.89 -24.21
N ASP A 304 -10.68 -0.55 -23.53
CA ASP A 304 -9.77 -1.53 -22.94
C ASP A 304 -10.48 -2.38 -21.87
N VAL A 305 -11.29 -1.76 -21.02
CA VAL A 305 -12.13 -2.46 -20.03
C VAL A 305 -13.14 -3.39 -20.72
N ARG A 306 -13.77 -2.97 -21.82
CA ARG A 306 -14.69 -3.82 -22.60
C ARG A 306 -13.98 -5.01 -23.21
N LEU A 307 -12.78 -4.78 -23.78
CA LEU A 307 -11.96 -5.83 -24.37
C LEU A 307 -11.55 -6.87 -23.34
N GLU A 308 -11.16 -6.43 -22.14
CA GLU A 308 -10.81 -7.34 -21.05
C GLU A 308 -12.02 -8.16 -20.57
N LEU A 309 -13.16 -7.53 -20.40
CA LEU A 309 -14.42 -8.24 -20.09
C LEU A 309 -14.81 -9.26 -21.15
N ALA A 310 -14.54 -8.96 -22.41
CA ALA A 310 -14.82 -9.86 -23.53
C ALA A 310 -13.77 -10.96 -23.71
N SER A 311 -12.63 -10.87 -23.02
CA SER A 311 -11.53 -11.80 -23.18
C SER A 311 -11.95 -13.24 -22.87
N ARG A 312 -11.36 -14.20 -23.61
CA ARG A 312 -11.59 -15.63 -23.35
C ARG A 312 -11.15 -16.04 -21.94
N ASN A 313 -10.06 -15.46 -21.46
CA ASN A 313 -9.53 -15.75 -20.14
C ASN A 313 -10.51 -15.37 -19.05
N THR A 314 -11.03 -14.13 -19.07
CA THR A 314 -12.05 -13.68 -18.10
C THR A 314 -13.31 -14.56 -18.16
N TYR A 315 -13.77 -14.90 -19.37
CA TYR A 315 -14.92 -15.81 -19.52
C TYR A 315 -14.65 -17.21 -18.94
N SER A 316 -13.55 -17.83 -19.32
CA SER A 316 -13.20 -19.19 -18.88
C SER A 316 -12.99 -19.27 -17.36
N LEU A 317 -12.34 -18.26 -16.77
CA LEU A 317 -12.11 -18.23 -15.32
C LEU A 317 -13.40 -17.94 -14.55
N ALA A 318 -14.24 -17.02 -15.01
CA ALA A 318 -15.53 -16.75 -14.37
C ALA A 318 -16.49 -17.95 -14.40
N SER A 319 -16.46 -18.76 -15.46
CA SER A 319 -17.30 -19.94 -15.59
C SER A 319 -17.03 -21.01 -14.53
N GLN A 320 -15.81 -21.04 -13.98
CA GLN A 320 -15.45 -21.97 -12.89
C GLN A 320 -16.20 -21.65 -11.58
N TYR A 321 -16.64 -20.41 -11.40
CA TYR A 321 -17.36 -19.97 -10.21
C TYR A 321 -18.88 -20.01 -10.38
N HIS A 322 -19.38 -19.83 -11.61
CA HIS A 322 -20.82 -19.74 -11.88
C HIS A 322 -21.59 -20.99 -11.47
N GLY A 323 -21.19 -22.16 -11.97
CA GLY A 323 -21.85 -23.43 -11.66
C GLY A 323 -21.92 -23.75 -10.16
N PRO A 324 -20.79 -23.71 -9.44
CA PRO A 324 -20.79 -23.88 -7.99
C PRO A 324 -21.70 -22.91 -7.23
N ILE A 325 -21.75 -21.62 -7.62
CA ILE A 325 -22.65 -20.64 -6.98
C ILE A 325 -24.12 -20.98 -7.27
N GLU A 326 -24.45 -21.38 -8.49
CA GLU A 326 -25.80 -21.85 -8.84
C GLU A 326 -26.21 -23.04 -7.99
N ASP A 327 -25.32 -24.01 -7.79
CA ASP A 327 -25.58 -25.19 -6.95
C ASP A 327 -25.71 -24.81 -5.47
N GLN A 328 -24.95 -23.85 -4.98
CA GLN A 328 -25.13 -23.32 -3.62
C GLN A 328 -26.49 -22.64 -3.44
N ILE A 329 -26.99 -21.90 -4.44
CA ILE A 329 -28.35 -21.33 -4.42
C ILE A 329 -29.41 -22.43 -4.38
N LYS A 330 -29.23 -23.51 -5.15
CA LYS A 330 -30.15 -24.67 -5.12
C LYS A 330 -30.16 -25.34 -3.75
N LEU A 331 -28.99 -25.52 -3.13
CA LEU A 331 -28.86 -26.10 -1.78
C LEU A 331 -29.50 -25.18 -0.73
N TYR A 332 -29.24 -23.90 -0.76
CA TYR A 332 -29.87 -22.92 0.10
C TYR A 332 -31.40 -22.99 0.03
N ASN A 333 -31.95 -22.95 -1.19
CA ASN A 333 -33.39 -23.05 -1.41
C ASN A 333 -34.00 -24.38 -0.84
N LYS A 334 -33.27 -25.47 -0.96
CA LYS A 334 -33.67 -26.77 -0.42
C LYS A 334 -33.67 -26.81 1.10
N GLU A 335 -32.64 -26.26 1.74
CA GLU A 335 -32.52 -26.24 3.20
C GLU A 335 -33.56 -25.32 3.84
N HIS A 336 -33.77 -24.15 3.28
CA HIS A 336 -34.72 -23.15 3.81
C HIS A 336 -36.16 -23.40 3.34
N LYS A 337 -36.39 -24.37 2.47
CA LYS A 337 -37.72 -24.69 1.88
C LYS A 337 -38.39 -23.45 1.23
N THR A 338 -37.62 -22.54 0.75
CA THR A 338 -38.06 -21.30 0.08
C THR A 338 -37.05 -20.89 -0.99
N LYS A 339 -37.53 -20.16 -2.01
CA LYS A 339 -36.61 -19.60 -3.01
C LYS A 339 -35.92 -18.37 -2.46
N LEU A 340 -34.64 -18.25 -2.72
CA LEU A 340 -33.88 -17.03 -2.44
C LEU A 340 -34.56 -15.82 -3.13
N PRO A 341 -34.91 -14.75 -2.40
CA PRO A 341 -35.52 -13.57 -2.98
C PRO A 341 -34.67 -12.97 -4.12
N LYS A 342 -35.30 -12.48 -5.18
CA LYS A 342 -34.59 -11.91 -6.34
C LYS A 342 -33.60 -10.81 -5.94
N ASP A 343 -34.01 -9.94 -5.02
CA ASP A 343 -33.17 -8.83 -4.51
C ASP A 343 -31.96 -9.33 -3.68
N SER A 344 -32.00 -10.58 -3.18
CA SER A 344 -30.92 -11.19 -2.44
C SER A 344 -29.92 -11.95 -3.32
N ILE A 345 -30.26 -12.24 -4.58
CA ILE A 345 -29.40 -13.00 -5.49
C ILE A 345 -28.05 -12.26 -5.73
N PRO A 346 -28.00 -10.95 -6.00
CA PRO A 346 -26.72 -10.26 -6.18
C PRO A 346 -25.77 -10.37 -4.99
N TYR A 347 -26.30 -10.28 -3.78
CA TYR A 347 -25.53 -10.45 -2.54
C TYR A 347 -25.03 -11.89 -2.38
N PHE A 348 -25.89 -12.88 -2.64
CA PHE A 348 -25.51 -14.28 -2.55
C PHE A 348 -24.40 -14.62 -3.56
N VAL A 349 -24.50 -14.11 -4.78
CA VAL A 349 -23.47 -14.26 -5.83
C VAL A 349 -22.18 -13.62 -5.39
N TYR A 350 -22.22 -12.40 -4.84
CA TYR A 350 -21.05 -11.71 -4.34
C TYR A 350 -20.32 -12.54 -3.25
N TYR A 351 -21.06 -13.01 -2.24
CA TYR A 351 -20.46 -13.80 -1.16
C TYR A 351 -20.01 -15.17 -1.63
N GLY A 352 -20.72 -15.80 -2.55
CA GLY A 352 -20.31 -17.05 -3.19
C GLY A 352 -19.00 -16.91 -3.94
N LEU A 353 -18.85 -15.82 -4.72
CA LEU A 353 -17.60 -15.50 -5.40
C LEU A 353 -16.49 -15.17 -4.39
N ARG A 354 -16.75 -14.33 -3.37
CA ARG A 354 -15.78 -14.01 -2.33
C ARG A 354 -15.23 -15.24 -1.64
N TYR A 355 -16.11 -16.17 -1.25
CA TYR A 355 -15.75 -17.44 -0.65
C TYR A 355 -14.81 -18.26 -1.56
N MET A 356 -15.17 -18.42 -2.83
CA MET A 356 -14.37 -19.23 -3.74
C MET A 356 -13.06 -18.54 -4.15
N PHE A 357 -13.08 -17.23 -4.27
CA PHE A 357 -11.96 -16.47 -4.77
C PHE A 357 -10.88 -16.24 -3.71
N PHE A 358 -11.28 -15.93 -2.48
CA PHE A 358 -10.37 -15.59 -1.39
C PHE A 358 -10.19 -16.71 -0.36
N TYR A 359 -11.23 -17.47 -0.04
CA TYR A 359 -11.19 -18.40 1.08
C TYR A 359 -10.86 -19.82 0.63
N ARG A 360 -11.25 -20.19 -0.59
CA ARG A 360 -10.92 -21.49 -1.16
C ARG A 360 -9.50 -21.49 -1.71
N VAL A 361 -8.56 -21.48 -0.81
CA VAL A 361 -7.12 -21.42 -1.14
C VAL A 361 -6.73 -22.69 -1.90
N LYS A 362 -6.04 -22.53 -3.04
CA LYS A 362 -5.42 -23.69 -3.71
C LYS A 362 -4.40 -24.32 -2.75
N PRO A 363 -4.37 -25.65 -2.61
CA PRO A 363 -3.53 -26.36 -1.67
C PRO A 363 -2.06 -26.35 -2.07
N GLN A 364 -1.41 -25.20 -2.07
CA GLN A 364 0.01 -25.05 -2.41
C GLN A 364 0.83 -24.32 -1.35
N ASP A 365 0.18 -23.61 -0.42
CA ASP A 365 0.90 -22.82 0.56
C ASP A 365 0.16 -22.72 1.91
N PRO A 366 0.53 -23.52 2.92
CA PRO A 366 -0.01 -23.40 4.27
C PRO A 366 0.25 -22.04 4.92
N ILE A 367 1.21 -21.27 4.37
CA ILE A 367 1.57 -19.93 4.87
C ILE A 367 0.44 -18.91 4.62
N VAL A 368 -0.44 -19.14 3.65
CA VAL A 368 -1.61 -18.30 3.38
C VAL A 368 -2.61 -18.31 4.54
N VAL A 369 -2.58 -19.33 5.36
CA VAL A 369 -3.42 -19.47 6.56
C VAL A 369 -2.97 -18.56 7.70
N ASN A 370 -1.74 -18.12 7.70
CA ASN A 370 -1.25 -17.11 8.62
C ASN A 370 -1.59 -15.72 8.09
N HIS A 371 -2.53 -15.05 8.71
CA HIS A 371 -3.10 -13.73 8.39
C HIS A 371 -2.13 -12.62 7.97
N GLN A 372 -0.85 -12.80 8.14
CA GLN A 372 0.14 -11.75 7.97
C GLN A 372 0.74 -11.67 6.57
N ARG A 373 0.46 -12.64 5.68
CA ARG A 373 1.13 -12.67 4.38
C ARG A 373 0.14 -12.98 3.26
N ASN A 374 -0.23 -12.00 2.52
CA ASN A 374 -0.84 -12.12 1.21
C ASN A 374 -2.31 -12.54 1.19
N TYR A 375 -3.16 -11.73 1.78
CA TYR A 375 -4.44 -11.59 1.13
C TYR A 375 -4.16 -11.12 -0.30
N TRP A 376 -4.53 -11.96 -1.24
CA TRP A 376 -4.51 -11.61 -2.63
C TRP A 376 -5.42 -10.39 -2.80
N THR A 377 -4.88 -9.21 -2.70
CA THR A 377 -5.57 -8.01 -3.14
C THR A 377 -5.57 -8.11 -4.65
N PRO A 378 -6.74 -8.14 -5.29
CA PRO A 378 -6.81 -8.13 -6.74
C PRO A 378 -6.21 -6.81 -7.22
N LYS A 379 -4.92 -6.79 -7.49
CA LYS A 379 -4.25 -5.64 -8.11
C LYS A 379 -4.90 -5.26 -9.44
N ASP A 380 -5.64 -6.19 -10.04
CA ASP A 380 -6.06 -6.13 -11.42
C ASP A 380 -7.59 -6.15 -11.58
N ASN A 381 -8.33 -5.74 -10.57
CA ASN A 381 -9.81 -5.71 -10.66
C ASN A 381 -10.48 -7.06 -11.07
N TRP A 382 -9.75 -8.18 -10.96
CA TRP A 382 -10.23 -9.49 -11.40
C TRP A 382 -11.50 -9.95 -10.71
N PHE A 383 -11.63 -9.66 -9.40
CA PHE A 383 -12.85 -9.99 -8.67
C PHE A 383 -14.08 -9.34 -9.30
N ILE A 384 -13.98 -8.08 -9.68
CA ILE A 384 -15.06 -7.30 -10.30
C ILE A 384 -15.36 -7.80 -11.71
N TYR A 385 -14.34 -8.16 -12.50
CA TYR A 385 -14.54 -8.78 -13.80
C TYR A 385 -15.28 -10.11 -13.70
N TYR A 386 -14.92 -10.95 -12.74
CA TYR A 386 -15.60 -12.23 -12.53
C TYR A 386 -17.03 -12.01 -12.02
N LEU A 387 -17.24 -11.09 -11.09
CA LEU A 387 -18.57 -10.77 -10.57
C LEU A 387 -19.50 -10.29 -11.71
N ALA A 388 -19.03 -9.38 -12.55
CA ALA A 388 -19.77 -8.90 -13.70
C ALA A 388 -20.13 -10.03 -14.70
N ARG A 389 -19.17 -10.93 -14.96
CA ARG A 389 -19.43 -12.09 -15.85
C ARG A 389 -20.41 -13.10 -15.24
N ILE A 390 -20.33 -13.33 -13.94
CA ILE A 390 -21.27 -14.20 -13.21
C ILE A 390 -22.67 -13.55 -13.19
N PHE A 391 -22.76 -12.25 -12.96
CA PHE A 391 -24.02 -11.52 -13.04
C PHE A 391 -24.71 -11.66 -14.41
N ASN A 392 -23.93 -11.63 -15.50
CA ASN A 392 -24.48 -11.93 -16.83
C ASN A 392 -25.07 -13.34 -16.92
N GLY A 393 -24.44 -14.33 -16.28
CA GLY A 393 -24.92 -15.72 -16.23
C GLY A 393 -26.20 -15.89 -15.41
N PHE A 394 -26.45 -15.00 -14.44
CA PHE A 394 -27.69 -14.98 -13.63
C PHE A 394 -28.72 -13.98 -14.13
N ASP A 395 -28.54 -13.40 -15.31
CA ASP A 395 -29.42 -12.36 -15.90
C ASP A 395 -29.61 -11.13 -14.97
N ILE A 396 -28.60 -10.79 -14.16
CA ILE A 396 -28.62 -9.62 -13.30
C ILE A 396 -28.13 -8.40 -14.12
N PRO A 397 -28.99 -7.41 -14.41
CA PRO A 397 -28.58 -6.22 -15.13
C PRO A 397 -27.59 -5.40 -14.29
N HIS A 398 -26.46 -5.02 -14.87
CA HIS A 398 -25.41 -4.28 -14.16
C HIS A 398 -24.54 -3.48 -15.13
N GLU A 399 -23.69 -2.64 -14.57
CA GLU A 399 -22.63 -1.90 -15.24
C GLU A 399 -21.36 -1.88 -14.37
N ILE A 400 -20.20 -1.70 -14.98
CA ILE A 400 -18.96 -1.42 -14.29
C ILE A 400 -18.79 0.07 -14.10
N VAL A 401 -18.38 0.48 -12.90
CA VAL A 401 -18.08 1.87 -12.54
C VAL A 401 -16.57 2.01 -12.43
N LEU A 402 -15.99 3.00 -13.12
CA LEU A 402 -14.55 3.25 -13.23
C LEU A 402 -14.15 4.36 -12.25
N ALA A 403 -13.84 4.01 -11.02
CA ALA A 403 -13.43 4.96 -9.99
C ALA A 403 -11.91 5.15 -9.96
N THR A 404 -11.43 6.29 -9.50
CA THR A 404 -10.01 6.52 -9.21
C THR A 404 -9.78 6.71 -7.72
N SER A 405 -8.66 6.21 -7.21
CA SER A 405 -8.30 6.45 -5.81
C SER A 405 -8.07 7.94 -5.55
N LYS A 406 -8.54 8.46 -4.40
CA LYS A 406 -8.21 9.82 -3.97
C LYS A 406 -6.72 10.03 -3.70
N TYR A 407 -5.96 8.95 -3.55
CA TYR A 407 -4.49 8.96 -3.44
C TYR A 407 -3.79 8.72 -4.78
N GLY A 408 -4.53 8.42 -5.84
CA GLY A 408 -4.05 8.26 -7.20
C GLY A 408 -4.39 9.47 -8.08
N PRO A 409 -4.23 9.34 -9.41
CA PRO A 409 -4.59 10.39 -10.36
C PRO A 409 -6.08 10.73 -10.31
N ALA A 410 -6.43 11.98 -10.63
CA ALA A 410 -7.82 12.37 -10.79
C ALA A 410 -8.45 11.70 -12.02
N GLN A 411 -9.78 11.66 -12.10
CA GLN A 411 -10.49 11.14 -13.29
C GLN A 411 -9.98 11.76 -14.60
N LYS A 412 -9.69 13.07 -14.58
CA LYS A 412 -9.16 13.80 -15.74
C LYS A 412 -7.71 13.47 -16.07
N ASP A 413 -6.98 12.83 -15.14
CA ASP A 413 -5.54 12.58 -15.20
C ASP A 413 -5.20 11.10 -15.39
N VAL A 414 -6.20 10.28 -15.70
CA VAL A 414 -6.06 8.85 -16.00
C VAL A 414 -5.25 8.67 -17.30
N MET A 415 -4.30 7.73 -17.29
CA MET A 415 -3.44 7.41 -18.42
C MET A 415 -3.56 5.95 -18.88
N SER A 416 -4.18 5.10 -18.08
CA SER A 416 -4.39 3.69 -18.43
C SER A 416 -5.61 3.12 -17.73
N ALA A 417 -6.13 2.00 -18.21
CA ALA A 417 -7.18 1.24 -17.52
C ALA A 417 -6.74 0.78 -16.12
N GLY A 418 -5.43 0.64 -15.88
CA GLY A 418 -4.86 0.28 -14.58
C GLY A 418 -4.93 1.37 -13.52
N ASP A 419 -5.24 2.62 -13.88
CA ASP A 419 -5.46 3.72 -12.94
C ASP A 419 -6.84 3.63 -12.25
N TYR A 420 -7.76 2.85 -12.84
CA TYR A 420 -9.09 2.67 -12.28
C TYR A 420 -9.13 1.53 -11.25
N VAL A 421 -9.92 1.75 -10.23
CA VAL A 421 -10.46 0.70 -9.37
C VAL A 421 -11.90 0.47 -9.77
N TYR A 422 -12.26 -0.77 -10.07
CA TYR A 422 -13.56 -1.09 -10.62
C TYR A 422 -14.56 -1.44 -9.53
N LEU A 423 -15.81 -0.99 -9.74
CA LEU A 423 -16.97 -1.39 -8.95
C LEU A 423 -18.03 -1.94 -9.89
N VAL A 424 -18.94 -2.74 -9.38
CA VAL A 424 -20.14 -3.17 -10.11
C VAL A 424 -21.36 -2.49 -9.51
N ARG A 425 -22.19 -1.87 -10.35
CA ARG A 425 -23.49 -1.37 -9.95
C ARG A 425 -24.60 -2.19 -10.59
N THR A 426 -25.50 -2.76 -9.79
CA THR A 426 -26.70 -3.44 -10.33
C THR A 426 -27.68 -2.41 -10.90
N LYS A 427 -28.36 -2.76 -12.00
CA LYS A 427 -29.44 -1.97 -12.62
C LYS A 427 -30.80 -2.58 -12.30
N THR A 428 -31.06 -2.83 -11.02
CA THR A 428 -32.33 -3.33 -10.48
C THR A 428 -33.16 -2.18 -9.89
N ASP A 429 -34.38 -2.47 -9.44
CA ASP A 429 -35.24 -1.46 -8.79
C ASP A 429 -34.57 -0.84 -7.54
N LYS A 430 -33.70 -1.60 -6.89
CA LYS A 430 -32.83 -1.15 -5.80
C LYS A 430 -31.37 -1.35 -6.21
N PRO A 431 -30.77 -0.37 -6.88
CA PRO A 431 -29.38 -0.48 -7.31
C PRO A 431 -28.44 -0.63 -6.12
N VAL A 432 -27.49 -1.57 -6.22
CA VAL A 432 -26.43 -1.76 -5.24
C VAL A 432 -25.09 -1.53 -5.94
N LEU A 433 -24.25 -0.72 -5.32
CA LEU A 433 -22.86 -0.55 -5.73
C LEU A 433 -22.01 -1.51 -4.90
N MET A 434 -21.21 -2.34 -5.57
CA MET A 434 -20.40 -3.38 -4.96
C MET A 434 -18.93 -3.18 -5.34
N GLY A 435 -18.07 -3.19 -4.32
CA GLY A 435 -16.62 -3.12 -4.45
C GLY A 435 -15.93 -4.36 -3.92
N SER A 436 -14.61 -4.35 -3.94
CA SER A 436 -13.77 -5.33 -3.23
C SER A 436 -12.46 -4.66 -2.85
N ASP A 437 -12.09 -4.74 -1.58
CA ASP A 437 -10.80 -4.31 -1.03
C ASP A 437 -10.14 -5.46 -0.25
N GLY A 438 -10.61 -6.69 -0.49
CA GLY A 438 -10.05 -7.89 0.13
C GLY A 438 -11.09 -8.84 0.70
N VAL A 439 -10.60 -9.72 1.57
CA VAL A 439 -11.37 -10.87 2.07
C VAL A 439 -12.53 -10.51 2.99
N PHE A 440 -12.46 -9.37 3.67
CA PHE A 440 -13.48 -8.94 4.64
C PHE A 440 -14.49 -7.93 4.10
N THR A 441 -14.26 -7.40 2.89
CA THR A 441 -15.17 -6.43 2.26
C THR A 441 -16.57 -7.03 2.12
N ASP A 442 -17.58 -6.38 2.65
CA ASP A 442 -18.95 -6.82 2.46
C ASP A 442 -19.54 -6.31 1.13
N ALA A 443 -20.67 -6.88 0.72
CA ALA A 443 -21.25 -6.61 -0.61
C ALA A 443 -21.74 -5.15 -0.81
N THR A 444 -21.82 -4.36 0.24
CA THR A 444 -22.27 -2.95 0.18
C THR A 444 -21.16 -1.96 0.53
N GLU A 445 -20.03 -2.46 0.95
CA GLU A 445 -18.87 -1.65 1.30
C GLU A 445 -18.11 -1.21 0.06
N ILE A 446 -17.84 0.07 -0.03
CA ILE A 446 -17.02 0.67 -1.08
C ILE A 446 -15.69 1.07 -0.46
N PRO A 447 -14.55 0.75 -1.09
CA PRO A 447 -13.26 1.19 -0.59
C PRO A 447 -13.26 2.72 -0.36
N TYR A 448 -12.89 3.16 0.84
CA TYR A 448 -12.97 4.58 1.25
C TYR A 448 -12.19 5.52 0.33
N GLN A 449 -11.14 5.01 -0.33
CA GLN A 449 -10.37 5.80 -1.28
C GLN A 449 -11.14 6.17 -2.55
N LEU A 450 -12.31 5.55 -2.80
CA LEU A 450 -13.13 5.78 -3.99
C LEU A 450 -14.35 6.66 -3.70
N GLU A 451 -14.62 6.99 -2.47
CA GLU A 451 -15.78 7.77 -2.05
C GLU A 451 -15.72 9.23 -2.54
N GLY A 452 -16.87 9.90 -2.59
CA GLY A 452 -16.99 11.34 -2.85
C GLY A 452 -16.75 11.75 -4.31
N GLN A 453 -16.88 10.86 -5.30
CA GLN A 453 -16.60 11.18 -6.70
C GLN A 453 -17.73 10.81 -7.65
N LYS A 454 -17.74 11.44 -8.83
CA LYS A 454 -18.49 10.98 -9.99
C LYS A 454 -17.58 10.15 -10.87
N ALA A 455 -17.99 8.92 -11.15
CA ALA A 455 -17.20 7.96 -11.89
C ALA A 455 -17.92 7.55 -13.19
N PRO A 456 -17.23 7.46 -14.34
CA PRO A 456 -17.79 6.96 -15.58
C PRO A 456 -18.18 5.48 -15.47
N THR A 457 -19.09 5.04 -16.33
CA THR A 457 -19.57 3.67 -16.36
C THR A 457 -19.27 2.98 -17.70
N VAL A 458 -19.27 1.66 -17.69
CA VAL A 458 -19.16 0.79 -18.86
C VAL A 458 -20.31 -0.21 -18.83
N ASP A 459 -21.16 -0.20 -19.87
CA ASP A 459 -22.24 -1.19 -20.01
C ASP A 459 -21.67 -2.57 -20.37
N THR A 460 -22.03 -3.57 -19.59
CA THR A 460 -21.55 -4.96 -19.74
C THR A 460 -22.36 -5.79 -20.75
N LYS A 461 -23.52 -5.32 -21.19
CA LYS A 461 -24.35 -6.00 -22.19
C LYS A 461 -23.78 -5.84 -23.62
N ARG A 462 -23.08 -4.76 -23.90
CA ARG A 462 -22.50 -4.45 -25.20
C ARG A 462 -20.97 -4.58 -25.13
N LEU A 463 -20.47 -5.79 -25.19
CA LEU A 463 -19.02 -6.06 -25.22
C LEU A 463 -18.38 -5.79 -26.59
N LYS A 464 -19.08 -5.13 -27.52
CA LYS A 464 -18.53 -4.66 -28.80
C LYS A 464 -17.97 -3.26 -28.61
N VAL A 465 -16.79 -3.03 -29.16
CA VAL A 465 -16.20 -1.70 -29.30
C VAL A 465 -17.02 -0.96 -30.36
N ASP A 466 -18.12 -0.35 -29.98
CA ASP A 466 -18.95 0.49 -30.82
C ASP A 466 -18.87 1.94 -30.35
N LYS A 467 -18.80 2.87 -31.30
CA LYS A 467 -18.60 4.30 -31.07
C LYS A 467 -19.80 5.05 -30.43
N GLU A 468 -20.91 4.37 -30.19
CA GLU A 468 -22.11 4.98 -29.59
C GLU A 468 -22.25 4.54 -28.13
N HIS A 469 -21.79 5.41 -27.22
CA HIS A 469 -21.84 5.20 -25.76
C HIS A 469 -22.89 6.11 -25.08
N ASP A 470 -23.92 6.53 -25.80
CA ASP A 470 -24.89 7.57 -25.41
C ASP A 470 -25.69 7.27 -24.13
N ASN A 471 -25.63 6.05 -23.60
CA ASN A 471 -26.37 5.62 -22.40
C ASN A 471 -25.51 5.37 -21.17
N GLU A 472 -24.22 5.70 -21.19
CA GLU A 472 -23.31 5.50 -20.06
C GLU A 472 -23.23 6.78 -19.21
N LEU A 473 -24.16 6.91 -18.28
CA LEU A 473 -24.18 8.06 -17.37
C LEU A 473 -23.24 7.84 -16.18
N PRO A 474 -22.50 8.87 -15.77
CA PRO A 474 -21.63 8.75 -14.61
C PRO A 474 -22.43 8.50 -13.34
N VAL A 475 -21.86 7.68 -12.45
CA VAL A 475 -22.42 7.33 -11.14
C VAL A 475 -21.74 8.16 -10.05
N THR A 476 -22.52 8.70 -9.13
CA THR A 476 -22.00 9.32 -7.90
C THR A 476 -21.73 8.23 -6.87
N ILE A 477 -20.50 8.12 -6.43
CA ILE A 477 -20.09 7.29 -5.28
C ILE A 477 -20.22 8.17 -4.04
N SER A 478 -21.16 7.84 -3.17
CA SER A 478 -21.41 8.61 -1.94
C SER A 478 -20.23 8.56 -1.00
N GLU A 479 -20.05 9.62 -0.23
CA GLU A 479 -19.07 9.66 0.86
C GLU A 479 -19.73 9.16 2.15
N SER A 480 -19.02 8.33 2.91
CA SER A 480 -19.43 7.93 4.24
C SER A 480 -19.20 9.05 5.25
N ASN A 481 -20.07 9.17 6.23
CA ASN A 481 -19.96 10.19 7.27
C ASN A 481 -19.35 9.61 8.55
N ALA A 482 -19.06 10.49 9.54
CA ALA A 482 -18.42 10.10 10.79
C ALA A 482 -19.29 9.17 11.67
N ALA A 483 -20.61 9.09 11.43
CA ALA A 483 -21.49 8.17 12.12
C ALA A 483 -21.53 6.77 11.49
N ASP A 484 -21.06 6.63 10.25
CA ASP A 484 -20.93 5.33 9.58
C ASP A 484 -19.64 4.61 10.02
N ASN A 485 -18.59 5.36 10.36
CA ASN A 485 -17.25 4.87 10.68
C ASN A 485 -16.93 5.11 12.16
N ILE A 486 -17.29 4.15 13.00
CA ILE A 486 -17.20 4.34 14.46
C ILE A 486 -16.30 3.28 15.09
N HIS A 487 -15.42 3.73 15.99
CA HIS A 487 -14.73 2.91 16.98
C HIS A 487 -15.31 3.19 18.36
N ILE A 488 -15.97 2.21 18.96
CA ILE A 488 -16.55 2.31 20.29
C ILE A 488 -15.77 1.43 21.24
N GLU A 489 -15.30 2.03 22.33
CA GLU A 489 -14.68 1.33 23.47
C GLU A 489 -15.56 1.45 24.71
N LYS A 490 -15.97 0.31 25.26
CA LYS A 490 -16.65 0.25 26.57
C LYS A 490 -15.71 -0.45 27.53
N MET A 491 -15.26 0.25 28.56
CA MET A 491 -14.30 -0.29 29.53
C MET A 491 -14.84 -0.21 30.94
N SER A 492 -14.70 -1.32 31.67
CA SER A 492 -14.87 -1.37 33.11
C SER A 492 -13.53 -1.68 33.75
N ILE A 493 -13.07 -0.77 34.62
CA ILE A 493 -11.73 -0.84 35.20
C ILE A 493 -11.85 -0.97 36.74
N SER A 494 -11.10 -1.90 37.30
CA SER A 494 -10.91 -2.03 38.77
C SER A 494 -9.44 -2.13 39.12
N LEU A 495 -9.07 -1.77 40.35
CA LEU A 495 -7.68 -1.89 40.77
C LEU A 495 -7.46 -3.20 41.51
N GLU A 496 -6.40 -3.94 41.19
CA GLU A 496 -6.04 -5.17 41.88
C GLU A 496 -5.28 -4.87 43.20
N GLY A 497 -5.12 -5.88 44.06
CA GLY A 497 -4.75 -5.83 45.47
C GLY A 497 -3.61 -4.90 45.89
N ASN A 498 -2.64 -4.59 45.04
CA ASN A 498 -1.56 -3.62 45.33
C ASN A 498 -1.89 -2.19 44.90
N MET A 499 -3.10 -1.95 44.34
CA MET A 499 -3.56 -0.66 43.84
C MET A 499 -2.71 -0.05 42.69
N GLN A 500 -1.76 -0.77 42.15
CA GLN A 500 -0.88 -0.29 41.06
C GLN A 500 -1.15 -0.96 39.72
N GLN A 501 -1.97 -1.98 39.75
CA GLN A 501 -2.36 -2.73 38.55
C GLN A 501 -3.85 -2.54 38.30
N ALA A 502 -4.20 -2.20 37.06
CA ALA A 502 -5.58 -2.12 36.60
C ALA A 502 -6.02 -3.43 35.96
N LEU A 503 -7.15 -3.98 36.39
CA LEU A 503 -7.89 -5.01 35.66
C LEU A 503 -8.91 -4.33 34.76
N VAL A 504 -8.85 -4.58 33.47
CA VAL A 504 -9.67 -3.97 32.43
C VAL A 504 -10.55 -5.03 31.78
N LYS A 505 -11.85 -4.81 31.75
CA LYS A 505 -12.80 -5.53 30.90
C LYS A 505 -13.24 -4.57 29.81
N ARG A 506 -12.96 -4.92 28.57
CA ARG A 506 -13.20 -4.04 27.41
C ARG A 506 -14.04 -4.75 26.37
N ILE A 507 -15.00 -4.02 25.80
CA ILE A 507 -15.74 -4.39 24.59
C ILE A 507 -15.42 -3.34 23.54
N THR A 508 -14.85 -3.78 22.44
CA THR A 508 -14.53 -2.94 21.28
C THR A 508 -15.52 -3.26 20.15
N THR A 509 -16.18 -2.24 19.61
CA THR A 509 -17.06 -2.36 18.44
C THR A 509 -16.56 -1.44 17.33
N LEU A 510 -16.28 -2.00 16.17
CA LEU A 510 -15.79 -1.30 14.98
C LEU A 510 -16.86 -1.34 13.89
N LYS A 511 -17.17 -0.18 13.27
CA LYS A 511 -18.18 -0.02 12.22
C LYS A 511 -17.58 0.64 10.99
N GLY A 512 -18.15 0.34 9.82
CA GLY A 512 -17.72 0.89 8.54
C GLY A 512 -16.24 0.60 8.29
N HIS A 513 -15.51 1.58 7.78
CA HIS A 513 -14.08 1.45 7.46
C HIS A 513 -13.17 1.25 8.67
N MET A 514 -13.67 1.40 9.90
CA MET A 514 -12.89 1.10 11.10
C MET A 514 -12.67 -0.40 11.34
N ARG A 515 -13.37 -1.29 10.63
CA ARG A 515 -13.36 -2.74 10.89
C ARG A 515 -12.13 -3.47 10.39
N GLU A 516 -11.68 -3.12 9.18
CA GLU A 516 -10.75 -3.92 8.38
C GLU A 516 -9.44 -4.24 9.12
N ASP A 517 -8.83 -3.23 9.75
CA ASP A 517 -7.57 -3.42 10.47
C ASP A 517 -7.74 -4.38 11.67
N GLY A 518 -8.85 -4.23 12.41
CA GLY A 518 -9.18 -5.13 13.51
C GLY A 518 -9.47 -6.57 13.04
N GLN A 519 -10.22 -6.72 11.96
CA GLN A 519 -10.50 -8.03 11.35
C GLN A 519 -9.22 -8.72 10.89
N LYS A 520 -8.33 -7.98 10.19
CA LYS A 520 -7.03 -8.50 9.76
C LYS A 520 -6.13 -8.91 10.93
N ALA A 521 -6.19 -8.18 12.04
CA ALA A 521 -5.36 -8.45 13.20
C ALA A 521 -5.83 -9.64 14.04
N LEU A 522 -7.16 -9.85 14.15
CA LEU A 522 -7.73 -10.72 15.18
C LEU A 522 -8.51 -11.94 14.63
N LEU A 523 -9.03 -11.91 13.39
CA LEU A 523 -9.80 -13.04 12.87
C LEU A 523 -8.89 -14.17 12.39
N LEU A 524 -9.14 -15.38 12.84
CA LEU A 524 -8.46 -16.57 12.34
C LEU A 524 -9.17 -17.10 11.09
N PHE A 525 -8.37 -17.56 10.12
CA PHE A 525 -8.88 -18.10 8.85
C PHE A 525 -9.94 -19.20 9.05
N GLU A 526 -9.67 -20.13 9.94
CA GLU A 526 -10.54 -21.26 10.23
C GLU A 526 -11.94 -20.79 10.66
N ASP A 527 -12.01 -19.74 11.49
CA ASP A 527 -13.27 -19.23 12.05
C ASP A 527 -14.11 -18.52 10.98
N TYR A 528 -13.54 -17.59 10.22
CA TYR A 528 -14.32 -16.86 9.21
C TYR A 528 -14.62 -17.74 7.99
N TYR A 529 -13.75 -18.69 7.62
CA TYR A 529 -14.05 -19.68 6.59
C TYR A 529 -15.27 -20.51 6.97
N ASP A 530 -15.33 -20.99 8.22
CA ASP A 530 -16.42 -21.84 8.70
C ASP A 530 -17.76 -21.08 8.76
N VAL A 531 -17.74 -19.81 9.18
CA VAL A 531 -18.93 -18.95 9.16
C VAL A 531 -19.44 -18.76 7.74
N GLU A 532 -18.56 -18.42 6.79
CA GLU A 532 -18.96 -18.14 5.40
C GLU A 532 -19.45 -19.39 4.67
N ARG A 533 -18.79 -20.55 4.83
CA ARG A 533 -19.25 -21.78 4.19
C ARG A 533 -20.65 -22.19 4.65
N ARG A 534 -20.94 -22.07 5.95
CA ARG A 534 -22.28 -22.38 6.49
C ARG A 534 -23.35 -21.44 5.95
N ALA A 535 -23.04 -20.15 5.85
CA ALA A 535 -23.95 -19.17 5.29
C ALA A 535 -24.26 -19.38 3.80
N LEU A 536 -23.38 -20.11 3.10
CA LEU A 536 -23.54 -20.53 1.70
C LEU A 536 -24.04 -21.97 1.54
N SER A 537 -24.47 -22.62 2.64
CA SER A 537 -24.91 -24.03 2.66
C SER A 537 -23.86 -25.05 2.20
N VAL A 538 -22.57 -24.70 2.31
CA VAL A 538 -21.46 -25.62 2.04
C VAL A 538 -21.25 -26.52 3.27
N LYS A 539 -21.38 -27.85 3.10
CA LYS A 539 -21.36 -28.80 4.22
C LYS A 539 -19.95 -29.14 4.68
N GLU A 540 -19.10 -29.41 3.73
CA GLU A 540 -17.72 -29.84 3.98
C GLU A 540 -16.89 -28.69 4.57
N SER A 541 -16.17 -28.97 5.66
CA SER A 541 -15.18 -28.06 6.23
C SER A 541 -13.96 -27.96 5.30
N PHE A 542 -13.12 -26.95 5.51
CA PHE A 542 -11.86 -26.79 4.77
C PHE A 542 -11.01 -28.07 4.80
N MET A 543 -10.85 -28.66 5.99
CA MET A 543 -10.03 -29.85 6.15
C MET A 543 -10.65 -31.10 5.51
N GLU A 544 -11.98 -31.26 5.55
CA GLU A 544 -12.68 -32.39 4.88
C GLU A 544 -12.52 -32.26 3.36
N GLU A 545 -12.79 -31.11 2.80
CA GLU A 545 -12.64 -30.86 1.36
C GLU A 545 -11.18 -31.10 0.91
N PHE A 546 -10.23 -30.75 1.75
CA PHE A 546 -8.81 -30.85 1.47
C PHE A 546 -8.24 -32.26 1.63
N ALA A 547 -8.63 -32.97 2.70
CA ALA A 547 -8.10 -34.29 3.06
C ALA A 547 -8.60 -35.43 2.18
N ASP A 548 -9.69 -35.23 1.42
CA ASP A 548 -10.31 -36.25 0.55
C ASP A 548 -9.40 -36.70 -0.61
N SER A 549 -8.34 -35.94 -0.88
CA SER A 549 -7.32 -36.27 -1.88
C SER A 549 -6.11 -36.97 -1.28
N ARG A 550 -5.83 -38.21 -1.72
CA ARG A 550 -4.62 -38.97 -1.32
C ARG A 550 -3.31 -38.19 -1.59
N ARG A 551 -3.33 -37.29 -2.58
CA ARG A 551 -2.17 -36.43 -2.96
C ARG A 551 -1.92 -35.32 -1.95
N ASN A 552 -2.91 -34.91 -1.18
CA ASN A 552 -2.87 -33.76 -0.30
C ASN A 552 -2.68 -34.12 1.20
N ARG A 553 -2.45 -35.37 1.55
CA ARG A 553 -2.38 -35.79 2.97
C ARG A 553 -1.25 -35.10 3.75
N SER A 554 -0.05 -35.03 3.20
CA SER A 554 1.08 -34.35 3.87
C SER A 554 0.78 -32.85 4.05
N LEU A 555 0.16 -32.25 3.06
CA LEU A 555 -0.22 -30.85 3.09
C LEU A 555 -1.38 -30.59 4.08
N ALA A 556 -2.29 -31.57 4.26
CA ALA A 556 -3.33 -31.52 5.28
C ALA A 556 -2.75 -31.49 6.70
N GLU A 557 -1.69 -32.25 6.96
CA GLU A 557 -0.94 -32.21 8.24
C GLU A 557 -0.29 -30.84 8.46
N GLU A 558 0.28 -30.23 7.41
CA GLU A 558 0.88 -28.90 7.49
C GLU A 558 -0.19 -27.82 7.79
N TYR A 559 -1.39 -27.91 7.19
CA TYR A 559 -2.51 -27.02 7.50
C TYR A 559 -3.02 -27.21 8.94
N THR A 560 -3.14 -28.46 9.40
CA THR A 560 -3.52 -28.74 10.79
C THR A 560 -2.54 -28.07 11.76
N ASN A 561 -1.24 -28.27 11.54
CA ASN A 561 -0.21 -27.64 12.36
C ASN A 561 -0.27 -26.10 12.31
N ALA A 562 -0.54 -25.52 11.13
CA ALA A 562 -0.68 -24.08 10.96
C ALA A 562 -1.89 -23.53 11.73
N PHE A 563 -3.04 -24.20 11.69
CA PHE A 563 -4.24 -23.81 12.43
C PHE A 563 -4.03 -23.94 13.94
N GLU A 564 -3.47 -25.05 14.40
CA GLU A 564 -3.13 -25.22 15.84
C GLU A 564 -2.18 -24.12 16.32
N LYS A 565 -1.18 -23.80 15.52
CA LYS A 565 -0.26 -22.69 15.84
C LYS A 565 -0.99 -21.34 15.89
N ALA A 566 -1.81 -21.01 14.89
CA ALA A 566 -2.59 -19.78 14.87
C ALA A 566 -3.48 -19.66 16.12
N ARG A 567 -4.13 -20.75 16.51
CA ARG A 567 -4.97 -20.79 17.73
C ARG A 567 -4.17 -20.60 19.02
N LYS A 568 -2.92 -21.10 19.08
CA LYS A 568 -2.01 -20.86 20.22
C LYS A 568 -1.53 -19.41 20.26
N ASP A 569 -1.27 -18.84 19.10
CA ASP A 569 -0.75 -17.48 18.95
C ASP A 569 -1.86 -16.40 19.10
N GLU A 570 -3.15 -16.79 19.12
CA GLU A 570 -4.30 -15.88 19.19
C GLU A 570 -4.22 -14.95 20.42
N LYS A 571 -3.82 -15.46 21.57
CA LYS A 571 -3.61 -14.65 22.78
C LYS A 571 -2.58 -13.53 22.56
N GLU A 572 -1.52 -13.82 21.81
CA GLU A 572 -0.48 -12.84 21.50
C GLU A 572 -0.96 -11.78 20.49
N GLN A 573 -1.86 -12.17 19.56
CA GLN A 573 -2.50 -11.21 18.66
C GLN A 573 -3.33 -10.19 19.44
N PHE A 574 -4.15 -10.64 20.41
CA PHE A 574 -4.88 -9.74 21.31
C PHE A 574 -3.96 -8.89 22.19
N SER A 575 -2.84 -9.46 22.65
CA SER A 575 -1.82 -8.68 23.39
C SER A 575 -1.22 -7.58 22.50
N SER A 576 -0.95 -7.87 21.25
CA SER A 576 -0.41 -6.90 20.28
C SER A 576 -1.42 -5.81 19.93
N GLU A 577 -2.70 -6.15 19.82
CA GLU A 577 -3.79 -5.19 19.61
C GLU A 577 -3.91 -4.22 20.80
N ILE A 578 -3.92 -4.75 22.05
CA ILE A 578 -3.95 -3.95 23.26
C ILE A 578 -2.72 -3.01 23.33
N LYS A 579 -1.54 -3.52 22.99
CA LYS A 579 -0.30 -2.72 22.91
C LYS A 579 -0.44 -1.59 21.88
N ALA A 580 -0.97 -1.89 20.70
CA ALA A 580 -1.16 -0.89 19.65
C ALA A 580 -2.14 0.22 20.09
N GLN A 581 -3.18 -0.13 20.81
CA GLN A 581 -4.16 0.83 21.35
C GLN A 581 -3.58 1.72 22.47
N PHE A 582 -2.85 1.13 23.42
CA PHE A 582 -2.43 1.84 24.65
C PHE A 582 -0.93 2.20 24.67
N ASP A 583 -0.20 1.91 23.61
CA ASP A 583 1.26 2.12 23.53
C ASP A 583 2.03 1.52 24.72
N THR A 584 1.51 0.40 25.24
CA THR A 584 2.05 -0.29 26.41
C THR A 584 1.63 -1.75 26.36
N ASP A 585 2.56 -2.67 26.60
CA ASP A 585 2.25 -4.09 26.66
C ASP A 585 1.31 -4.37 27.85
N PRO A 586 0.21 -5.16 27.66
CA PRO A 586 -0.55 -5.67 28.80
C PRO A 586 0.35 -6.60 29.62
N LYS A 587 0.18 -6.60 30.93
CA LYS A 587 0.91 -7.54 31.79
C LYS A 587 0.43 -8.97 31.58
N GLU A 588 -0.88 -9.14 31.40
CA GLU A 588 -1.50 -10.41 31.11
C GLU A 588 -2.82 -10.20 30.37
N VAL A 589 -3.08 -10.95 29.31
CA VAL A 589 -4.41 -11.11 28.73
C VAL A 589 -5.08 -12.31 29.38
N LYS A 590 -6.13 -12.09 30.17
CA LYS A 590 -6.85 -13.13 30.93
C LYS A 590 -7.88 -13.86 30.09
N ALA A 591 -8.63 -13.10 29.29
CA ALA A 591 -9.68 -13.64 28.41
C ALA A 591 -9.85 -12.76 27.17
N PHE A 592 -10.29 -13.38 26.09
CA PHE A 592 -10.66 -12.70 24.84
C PHE A 592 -11.72 -13.52 24.09
N HIS A 593 -12.54 -12.84 23.29
CA HIS A 593 -13.57 -13.46 22.48
C HIS A 593 -14.04 -12.55 21.35
N ILE A 594 -14.19 -13.11 20.14
CA ILE A 594 -14.82 -12.42 19.02
C ILE A 594 -16.33 -12.59 19.12
N ASN A 595 -17.05 -11.51 19.37
CA ASN A 595 -18.50 -11.51 19.53
C ASN A 595 -19.22 -11.50 18.18
N LYS A 596 -18.69 -10.67 17.23
CA LYS A 596 -19.20 -10.51 15.88
C LYS A 596 -18.03 -10.32 14.91
N MET A 597 -18.07 -10.98 13.77
CA MET A 597 -16.98 -10.91 12.78
C MET A 597 -17.14 -9.79 11.75
N GLY A 598 -18.34 -9.23 11.57
CA GLY A 598 -18.59 -8.16 10.62
C GLY A 598 -18.34 -8.53 9.15
N LEU A 599 -18.65 -9.78 8.76
CA LEU A 599 -18.31 -10.30 7.43
C LEU A 599 -19.38 -10.00 6.37
N ARG A 600 -20.58 -9.60 6.78
CA ARG A 600 -21.73 -9.44 5.88
C ARG A 600 -22.49 -8.16 6.15
N HIS A 601 -23.02 -7.54 5.10
CA HIS A 601 -23.84 -6.34 5.18
C HIS A 601 -25.07 -6.46 6.10
N SER A 602 -25.55 -7.68 6.37
CA SER A 602 -26.67 -7.93 7.28
C SER A 602 -26.30 -7.91 8.76
N ASP A 603 -25.02 -8.10 9.11
CA ASP A 603 -24.43 -7.95 10.44
C ASP A 603 -23.02 -7.39 10.28
N PRO A 604 -22.90 -6.06 9.99
CA PRO A 604 -21.66 -5.47 9.53
C PRO A 604 -20.68 -5.12 10.65
N ASP A 605 -21.11 -5.16 11.92
CA ASP A 605 -20.26 -4.72 13.04
C ASP A 605 -19.18 -5.79 13.34
N PHE A 606 -17.93 -5.36 13.54
CA PHE A 606 -16.90 -6.19 14.14
C PHE A 606 -16.81 -5.89 15.61
N GLU A 607 -17.05 -6.90 16.46
CA GLU A 607 -17.07 -6.72 17.91
C GLU A 607 -16.29 -7.83 18.62
N TYR A 608 -15.48 -7.43 19.59
CA TYR A 608 -14.74 -8.36 20.43
C TYR A 608 -14.66 -7.88 21.89
N THR A 609 -14.44 -8.83 22.78
CA THR A 609 -14.28 -8.60 24.22
C THR A 609 -12.90 -9.03 24.66
N THR A 610 -12.24 -8.23 25.52
CA THR A 610 -10.96 -8.58 26.14
C THR A 610 -10.98 -8.31 27.65
N GLU A 611 -10.33 -9.20 28.42
CA GLU A 611 -10.03 -8.98 29.83
C GLU A 611 -8.52 -9.07 30.04
N PHE A 612 -7.93 -8.02 30.56
CA PHE A 612 -6.47 -7.94 30.70
C PHE A 612 -6.06 -7.09 31.90
N THR A 613 -4.80 -7.24 32.33
CA THR A 613 -4.20 -6.40 33.35
C THR A 613 -3.19 -5.44 32.73
N MET A 614 -3.17 -4.20 33.25
CA MET A 614 -2.31 -3.13 32.78
C MET A 614 -1.54 -2.49 33.93
N ASP A 615 -0.22 -2.34 33.74
CA ASP A 615 0.64 -1.60 34.64
C ASP A 615 0.85 -0.14 34.15
N GLY A 616 1.31 0.74 35.03
CA GLY A 616 1.75 2.10 34.67
C GLY A 616 0.65 3.14 34.48
N TRP A 617 -0.63 2.77 34.58
CA TRP A 617 -1.74 3.73 34.58
C TRP A 617 -1.89 4.42 35.95
N ILE A 618 -1.44 3.74 37.02
CA ILE A 618 -1.55 4.20 38.38
C ILE A 618 -0.19 4.14 39.04
N LYS A 619 0.15 5.21 39.78
CA LYS A 619 1.42 5.31 40.52
C LYS A 619 1.17 5.71 41.97
N LYS A 620 1.83 5.03 42.89
CA LYS A 620 1.78 5.36 44.33
C LYS A 620 2.46 6.71 44.59
N ALA A 621 1.83 7.56 45.38
CA ALA A 621 2.33 8.87 45.81
C ALA A 621 2.08 9.05 47.32
N GLY A 622 2.99 8.55 48.15
CA GLY A 622 2.80 8.49 49.62
C GLY A 622 1.67 7.54 49.97
N ASN A 623 0.64 8.06 50.69
CA ASN A 623 -0.60 7.33 51.03
C ASN A 623 -1.66 7.38 49.93
N ASN A 624 -1.43 8.14 48.90
CA ASN A 624 -2.33 8.35 47.76
C ASN A 624 -1.81 7.67 46.50
N TYR A 625 -2.61 7.74 45.43
CA TYR A 625 -2.21 7.28 44.09
C TYR A 625 -2.55 8.33 43.04
N ILE A 626 -1.74 8.36 41.97
CA ILE A 626 -1.97 9.19 40.79
C ILE A 626 -2.48 8.30 39.70
N LEU A 627 -3.68 8.53 39.17
CA LEU A 627 -4.25 7.89 38.02
C LEU A 627 -3.94 8.74 36.77
N ASN A 628 -3.31 8.16 35.76
CA ASN A 628 -3.09 8.79 34.47
C ASN A 628 -4.36 8.66 33.61
N ALA A 629 -5.34 9.52 33.83
CA ALA A 629 -6.66 9.47 33.17
C ALA A 629 -6.54 9.56 31.63
N GLY A 630 -5.59 10.35 31.12
CA GLY A 630 -5.37 10.49 29.69
C GLY A 630 -4.91 9.20 28.99
N LYS A 631 -4.27 8.27 29.70
CA LYS A 631 -3.86 6.98 29.13
C LYS A 631 -5.02 6.01 28.89
N LEU A 632 -6.17 6.24 29.50
CA LEU A 632 -7.35 5.38 29.37
C LEU A 632 -7.96 5.38 27.97
N ILE A 633 -7.68 6.40 27.16
CA ILE A 633 -8.14 6.49 25.77
C ILE A 633 -7.06 6.11 24.73
N GLY A 634 -5.95 5.55 25.21
CA GLY A 634 -4.84 5.15 24.34
C GLY A 634 -3.98 6.31 23.83
N GLY A 635 -3.04 5.97 22.94
CA GLY A 635 -2.11 6.90 22.32
C GLY A 635 -2.81 7.94 21.45
N GLN A 636 -2.42 9.21 21.58
CA GLN A 636 -2.94 10.28 20.75
C GLN A 636 -1.87 10.76 19.76
N LEU A 637 -2.31 11.16 18.57
CA LEU A 637 -1.43 11.64 17.52
C LEU A 637 -0.74 12.95 17.96
N GLN A 638 0.59 12.88 18.07
CA GLN A 638 1.44 14.04 18.36
C GLN A 638 2.15 14.49 17.10
N LEU A 639 1.99 15.76 16.77
CA LEU A 639 2.64 16.37 15.62
C LEU A 639 3.97 16.99 15.99
N LYS A 640 4.99 16.75 15.18
CA LYS A 640 6.25 17.48 15.26
C LYS A 640 6.06 18.94 14.85
N PRO A 641 6.93 19.87 15.31
CA PRO A 641 6.80 21.31 14.98
C PRO A 641 6.66 21.61 13.49
N GLU A 642 7.43 20.91 12.64
CA GLU A 642 7.39 21.06 11.18
C GLU A 642 6.06 20.61 10.57
N GLN A 643 5.39 19.62 11.16
CA GLN A 643 4.09 19.11 10.69
C GLN A 643 2.91 20.03 11.05
N ARG A 644 3.14 21.02 11.91
CA ARG A 644 2.10 21.98 12.32
C ARG A 644 1.87 23.09 11.29
N LYS A 645 2.80 23.28 10.35
CA LYS A 645 2.63 24.16 9.20
C LYS A 645 2.14 23.35 8.01
N ARG A 646 1.17 23.86 7.29
CA ARG A 646 0.59 23.15 6.16
C ARG A 646 0.15 24.12 5.06
N GLU A 647 0.52 23.81 3.82
CA GLU A 647 0.18 24.57 2.62
C GLU A 647 -0.69 23.78 1.65
N VAL A 648 -0.84 22.48 1.89
CA VAL A 648 -1.57 21.55 1.01
C VAL A 648 -2.84 21.04 1.66
N ASP A 649 -3.86 20.73 0.87
CA ASP A 649 -5.13 20.20 1.33
C ASP A 649 -4.97 18.88 2.08
N ILE A 650 -5.98 18.51 2.84
CA ILE A 650 -5.97 17.40 3.79
C ILE A 650 -6.88 16.30 3.24
N TYR A 651 -6.28 15.15 2.96
CA TYR A 651 -6.96 13.95 2.49
C TYR A 651 -6.93 12.87 3.57
N MET A 652 -7.84 12.97 4.54
CA MET A 652 -8.00 11.93 5.56
C MET A 652 -8.55 10.64 4.93
N PRO A 653 -8.27 9.46 5.50
CA PRO A 653 -8.84 8.21 4.99
C PRO A 653 -10.35 8.28 4.85
N PHE A 654 -11.05 8.62 5.90
CA PHE A 654 -12.51 8.78 5.95
C PHE A 654 -12.91 9.62 7.18
N ALA A 655 -14.11 10.19 7.15
CA ALA A 655 -14.75 10.80 8.32
C ALA A 655 -15.01 9.70 9.37
N ARG A 656 -14.74 9.97 10.66
CA ARG A 656 -14.82 8.94 11.71
C ARG A 656 -15.08 9.48 13.11
N THR A 657 -15.62 8.60 13.92
CA THR A 657 -15.86 8.83 15.36
C THR A 657 -15.08 7.81 16.20
N LEU A 658 -14.41 8.29 17.22
CA LEU A 658 -13.80 7.49 18.28
C LEU A 658 -14.58 7.80 19.57
N ASP A 659 -15.21 6.80 20.19
CA ASP A 659 -16.13 6.93 21.32
C ASP A 659 -15.71 6.01 22.47
N TYR A 660 -15.21 6.59 23.55
CA TYR A 660 -14.71 5.89 24.72
C TYR A 660 -15.66 6.08 25.89
N ASN A 661 -16.20 4.98 26.42
CA ASN A 661 -17.10 4.93 27.56
C ASN A 661 -16.43 4.14 28.69
N ILE A 662 -15.90 4.82 29.69
CA ILE A 662 -15.02 4.25 30.69
C ILE A 662 -15.62 4.38 32.08
N GLU A 663 -15.76 3.26 32.77
CA GLU A 663 -16.12 3.20 34.18
C GLU A 663 -14.92 2.71 35.00
N LEU A 664 -14.43 3.48 35.93
CA LEU A 664 -13.41 3.05 36.88
C LEU A 664 -13.97 2.98 38.29
N LEU A 665 -13.92 1.79 38.89
CA LEU A 665 -14.35 1.56 40.26
C LEU A 665 -13.36 2.24 41.23
N ILE A 666 -13.86 3.15 42.06
CA ILE A 666 -13.08 3.82 43.10
C ILE A 666 -12.95 2.85 44.28
N PRO A 667 -11.73 2.48 44.70
CA PRO A 667 -11.54 1.55 45.81
C PRO A 667 -12.09 2.06 47.13
N ALA A 668 -12.56 1.17 47.96
CA ALA A 668 -13.08 1.53 49.31
C ALA A 668 -12.02 2.28 50.13
N GLY A 669 -12.41 3.39 50.78
CA GLY A 669 -11.51 4.24 51.54
C GLY A 669 -10.68 5.23 50.69
N TYR A 670 -11.07 5.44 49.43
CA TYR A 670 -10.47 6.45 48.56
C TYR A 670 -11.52 7.34 47.90
N THR A 671 -11.11 8.56 47.57
CA THR A 671 -11.87 9.54 46.78
C THR A 671 -11.05 10.01 45.59
N LEU A 672 -11.70 10.43 44.53
CA LEU A 672 -11.02 11.03 43.35
C LEU A 672 -11.12 12.56 43.44
N GLU A 673 -9.98 13.22 43.35
CA GLU A 673 -9.87 14.67 43.20
C GLU A 673 -9.41 15.04 41.76
N GLY A 674 -9.92 16.17 41.26
CA GLY A 674 -9.57 16.71 39.96
C GLY A 674 -10.47 16.25 38.82
N VAL A 675 -11.58 15.55 39.08
CA VAL A 675 -12.49 15.02 38.04
C VAL A 675 -13.05 16.12 37.14
N ASP A 676 -13.46 17.27 37.71
CA ASP A 676 -13.99 18.38 36.94
C ASP A 676 -13.00 18.99 35.95
N GLN A 677 -11.70 18.85 36.23
CA GLN A 677 -10.62 19.32 35.35
C GLN A 677 -10.44 18.46 34.06
N LEU A 678 -11.05 17.27 34.00
CA LEU A 678 -11.09 16.44 32.83
C LEU A 678 -12.08 16.96 31.78
N ASN A 679 -13.15 17.66 32.22
CA ASN A 679 -14.18 18.16 31.32
C ASN A 679 -13.59 19.15 30.33
N GLN A 680 -13.77 18.86 29.04
CA GLN A 680 -13.22 19.65 27.96
C GLN A 680 -14.16 19.58 26.75
N GLN A 681 -14.30 20.71 26.04
CA GLN A 681 -15.07 20.75 24.81
C GLN A 681 -14.35 21.59 23.77
N VAL A 682 -13.96 20.96 22.69
CA VAL A 682 -13.55 21.58 21.44
C VAL A 682 -14.47 21.07 20.36
N ASP A 683 -15.16 21.96 19.65
CA ASP A 683 -16.05 21.63 18.54
C ASP A 683 -15.96 22.73 17.50
N ASN A 684 -15.72 22.34 16.25
CA ASN A 684 -15.63 23.23 15.10
C ASN A 684 -16.13 22.51 13.83
N ASP A 685 -16.09 23.17 12.69
CA ASP A 685 -16.59 22.61 11.43
C ASP A 685 -15.89 21.31 11.02
N CYS A 686 -14.58 21.17 11.31
CA CYS A 686 -13.76 20.03 10.87
C CYS A 686 -13.82 18.83 11.81
N GLY A 687 -14.10 19.05 13.10
CA GLY A 687 -14.10 17.98 14.08
C GLY A 687 -14.41 18.43 15.50
N SER A 688 -14.45 17.46 16.40
CA SER A 688 -14.66 17.74 17.83
C SER A 688 -13.83 16.81 18.73
N PHE A 689 -13.50 17.30 19.91
CA PHE A 689 -12.99 16.53 21.04
C PHE A 689 -13.74 16.94 22.29
N ILE A 690 -14.57 16.05 22.81
CA ILE A 690 -15.48 16.33 23.92
C ILE A 690 -15.23 15.30 25.02
N VAL A 691 -14.97 15.78 26.21
CA VAL A 691 -14.78 14.95 27.40
C VAL A 691 -15.82 15.32 28.44
N SER A 692 -16.51 14.31 28.97
CA SER A 692 -17.43 14.42 30.10
C SER A 692 -16.99 13.45 31.19
N ALA A 693 -16.66 13.97 32.36
CA ALA A 693 -16.23 13.20 33.52
C ALA A 693 -17.09 13.56 34.75
N SER A 694 -17.53 12.56 35.49
CA SER A 694 -18.26 12.69 36.72
C SER A 694 -17.98 11.50 37.64
N THR A 695 -18.37 11.65 38.93
CA THR A 695 -18.36 10.54 39.88
C THR A 695 -19.79 10.19 40.30
N ALA A 696 -20.16 8.93 40.18
CA ALA A 696 -21.46 8.41 40.62
C ALA A 696 -21.31 6.97 41.10
N GLN A 697 -22.05 6.59 42.15
CA GLN A 697 -22.11 5.23 42.68
C GLN A 697 -20.71 4.61 42.93
N ASN A 698 -19.80 5.38 43.50
CA ASN A 698 -18.40 4.98 43.75
C ASN A 698 -17.60 4.62 42.49
N LYS A 699 -17.95 5.21 41.33
CA LYS A 699 -17.26 5.07 40.08
C LYS A 699 -16.91 6.42 39.49
N LEU A 700 -15.75 6.51 38.80
CA LEU A 700 -15.51 7.53 37.79
C LEU A 700 -16.23 7.10 36.51
N LEU A 701 -17.08 7.96 35.99
CA LEU A 701 -17.67 7.84 34.65
C LEU A 701 -16.96 8.83 33.74
N LEU A 702 -16.25 8.33 32.74
CA LEU A 702 -15.49 9.12 31.77
C LEU A 702 -15.93 8.79 30.35
N ASN A 703 -16.53 9.75 29.67
CA ASN A 703 -16.92 9.64 28.27
C ASN A 703 -16.05 10.59 27.46
N VAL A 704 -15.37 10.05 26.43
CA VAL A 704 -14.54 10.84 25.53
C VAL A 704 -14.96 10.55 24.09
N LYS A 705 -15.31 11.60 23.35
CA LYS A 705 -15.71 11.50 21.95
C LYS A 705 -14.85 12.41 21.09
N LYS A 706 -14.15 11.80 20.12
CA LYS A 706 -13.33 12.47 19.12
C LYS A 706 -13.92 12.23 17.74
N VAL A 707 -14.16 13.29 16.98
CA VAL A 707 -14.78 13.21 15.65
C VAL A 707 -13.93 13.96 14.64
N TYR A 708 -13.69 13.33 13.50
CA TYR A 708 -13.26 13.99 12.26
C TYR A 708 -14.46 13.97 11.32
N LYS A 709 -14.99 15.17 10.99
CA LYS A 709 -16.30 15.30 10.33
C LYS A 709 -16.27 15.02 8.84
N HIS A 710 -15.14 15.27 8.18
CA HIS A 710 -14.98 15.10 6.74
C HIS A 710 -13.70 14.33 6.40
N ALA A 711 -13.68 13.68 5.24
CA ALA A 711 -12.48 13.03 4.71
C ALA A 711 -11.57 14.02 3.97
N PHE A 712 -12.12 15.11 3.45
CA PHE A 712 -11.36 16.17 2.78
C PHE A 712 -11.55 17.51 3.49
N GLU A 713 -10.45 18.24 3.66
CA GLU A 713 -10.47 19.61 4.16
C GLU A 713 -9.45 20.46 3.38
N PRO A 714 -9.79 21.70 3.01
CA PRO A 714 -8.80 22.60 2.41
C PRO A 714 -7.71 22.97 3.42
N ALA A 715 -6.51 23.28 2.93
CA ALA A 715 -5.35 23.66 3.75
C ALA A 715 -5.66 24.75 4.79
N ALA A 716 -6.50 25.72 4.43
CA ALA A 716 -6.93 26.82 5.30
C ALA A 716 -7.65 26.35 6.59
N LYS A 717 -8.18 25.12 6.59
CA LYS A 717 -8.85 24.52 7.75
C LYS A 717 -7.90 23.75 8.68
N TRP A 718 -6.60 23.68 8.35
CA TRP A 718 -5.62 23.00 9.20
C TRP A 718 -5.58 23.52 10.64
N PRO A 719 -5.67 24.84 10.92
CA PRO A 719 -5.74 25.32 12.30
C PRO A 719 -6.92 24.79 13.12
N ASP A 720 -8.07 24.53 12.49
CA ASP A 720 -9.24 23.97 13.18
C ASP A 720 -9.03 22.47 13.51
N ILE A 721 -8.40 21.72 12.63
CA ILE A 721 -8.00 20.34 12.90
C ILE A 721 -6.94 20.28 14.00
N LEU A 722 -5.97 21.21 14.00
CA LEU A 722 -4.95 21.28 15.05
C LEU A 722 -5.57 21.48 16.43
N LYS A 723 -6.63 22.29 16.56
CA LYS A 723 -7.33 22.45 17.85
C LYS A 723 -7.88 21.12 18.38
N VAL A 724 -8.42 20.28 17.51
CA VAL A 724 -8.95 18.95 17.89
C VAL A 724 -7.81 17.99 18.27
N LEU A 725 -6.71 18.00 17.52
CA LEU A 725 -5.53 17.18 17.80
C LEU A 725 -4.85 17.59 19.10
N ASP A 726 -4.66 18.90 19.32
CA ASP A 726 -4.05 19.44 20.53
C ASP A 726 -4.89 19.13 21.76
N ALA A 727 -6.21 19.31 21.68
CA ALA A 727 -7.10 18.96 22.78
C ALA A 727 -6.99 17.48 23.20
N ALA A 728 -6.90 16.58 22.22
CA ALA A 728 -6.72 15.15 22.49
C ALA A 728 -5.32 14.84 23.06
N THR A 729 -4.28 15.51 22.55
CA THR A 729 -2.91 15.36 23.04
C THR A 729 -2.77 15.89 24.47
N ASP A 730 -3.33 17.06 24.75
CA ASP A 730 -3.35 17.66 26.09
C ASP A 730 -4.08 16.78 27.09
N PHE A 731 -5.21 16.20 26.67
CA PHE A 731 -5.95 15.25 27.51
C PHE A 731 -5.09 14.02 27.85
N GLY A 732 -4.26 13.54 26.92
CA GLY A 732 -3.33 12.42 27.14
C GLY A 732 -2.40 12.60 28.36
N SER A 733 -2.16 13.83 28.80
CA SER A 733 -1.34 14.18 29.97
C SER A 733 -2.13 14.30 31.29
N ARG A 734 -3.48 14.26 31.26
CA ARG A 734 -4.35 14.50 32.42
C ARG A 734 -4.24 13.40 33.48
N LYS A 735 -4.21 13.85 34.74
CA LYS A 735 -4.05 12.96 35.89
C LYS A 735 -5.11 13.29 36.94
N LEU A 736 -5.48 12.27 37.69
CA LEU A 736 -6.37 12.39 38.83
C LEU A 736 -5.64 11.95 40.12
N LEU A 737 -5.98 12.55 41.25
CA LEU A 737 -5.49 12.10 42.54
C LEU A 737 -6.51 11.16 43.18
N LEU A 738 -6.11 9.91 43.41
CA LEU A 738 -6.84 8.95 44.23
C LEU A 738 -6.35 9.12 45.66
N LYS A 739 -7.08 9.88 46.43
CA LYS A 739 -6.75 10.31 47.80
C LYS A 739 -7.34 9.34 48.81
N LYS A 740 -6.54 8.94 49.77
CA LYS A 740 -7.01 8.12 50.88
C LYS A 740 -7.97 8.94 51.72
N ALA A 741 -9.17 8.40 51.99
CA ALA A 741 -10.22 9.05 52.77
C ALA A 741 -9.84 9.21 54.26
#